data_05368ff3d387ebb871c7cd4afe923baa
#
_entry.id   05368ff3d387ebb871c7cd4afe923baa
#
_cell.length_a   1.000
_cell.length_b   1.000
_cell.length_c   1.000
_cell.angle_alpha   90.00
_cell.angle_beta   90.00
_cell.angle_gamma   90.00
#
_symmetry.space_group_name_H-M   'P 1'
#
loop_
_entity.id
_entity.type
_entity.pdbx_description
1 polymer ?
#
loop_
_entity_poly.entity_id
_entity_poly.type
_entity_poly.pdbx_seq_one_letter_code
_entity_poly.pdbx_strand_id
1 'polypeptide(L)'
;MHTNRCFSRPSWITVAGTLLLGCATATAEPPQEIEGLKQTLERTGVFFRADAPYVLRDATDPFLPICVEIINGVEKTGRSAISKIAPYITREPLKLEGINVFAKPPGARRQFASQPLLLAGGGELTFDARAEGQPLSLAIRWRKTLEIPRAQLADYLRQHYLGGPFDVVDLMVSIRVVGWPAQNTFLRARDNAPPLPELPGWYRGDMHYHSAYTDNPAERGHPLSVTKQAAVETGLRWVVLADHSTELNPASYAQALKEIRQLNDGGLVFIRGEEITAVSAKEGMLTTVHLVALPCPDDPERGFPPAAGSAETVIMGGDGSVGNPAVPLQAALSRIAAAGGFAYAAHPFDPISPILRGGTWDLASDFLAPDGMGLQPGLVGLEPWNRATTVTADNARDPYCIQRDSDPAACFQPDKDANHYTRLERGIELGWRPLLEKGLAENAPSPPFKVLLAVGSDAHGDFNYEATMDAVDFLSKPSRGLSGYAEDNAFGKLATVVYCPSGMGARGENILRALQNGQSVLSNGPLLVAGFDLDKDGNLGSEGDIMPGGRAAWDAGAIPPLQLQWASSKEFGPLASIRLIVGTRRGEAGAQEIPVPAGKEIESQGLVPIDLHSYMEALTAGWGYIRLEARTRNAAGEEFRCYTNPVWVRVTVP
;
A
#
# COMPACT_ATOMS: atom_id res chain seq x y z
N MET A 1 56.26 -13.49 14.98
CA MET A 1 56.36 -12.16 14.35
C MET A 1 55.26 -12.07 13.29
N HIS A 2 54.10 -11.60 13.64
CA HIS A 2 53.06 -11.22 12.71
C HIS A 2 52.45 -9.91 13.22
N THR A 3 52.66 -8.89 12.44
CA THR A 3 52.20 -7.52 12.71
C THR A 3 50.77 -7.37 12.24
N ASN A 4 49.83 -7.19 13.17
CA ASN A 4 48.45 -6.75 12.91
C ASN A 4 48.46 -5.27 12.55
N ARG A 5 48.06 -4.94 11.33
CA ARG A 5 47.67 -3.58 10.95
C ARG A 5 46.18 -3.40 11.16
N CYS A 6 45.83 -2.64 12.17
CA CYS A 6 44.47 -2.08 12.35
C CYS A 6 44.22 -1.00 11.30
N PHE A 7 43.23 -1.21 10.44
CA PHE A 7 42.63 -0.14 9.63
C PHE A 7 41.56 0.55 10.49
N SER A 8 41.86 1.78 10.88
CA SER A 8 40.89 2.68 11.49
C SER A 8 39.90 3.17 10.42
N ARG A 9 38.62 2.84 10.59
CA ARG A 9 37.54 3.45 9.83
C ARG A 9 37.31 4.89 10.34
N PRO A 10 37.18 5.89 9.48
CA PRO A 10 36.78 7.23 9.94
C PRO A 10 35.31 7.19 10.38
N SER A 11 35.06 7.66 11.60
CA SER A 11 33.74 7.77 12.19
C SER A 11 32.94 8.93 11.58
N TRP A 12 32.07 8.63 10.67
CA TRP A 12 31.09 9.59 10.09
C TRP A 12 30.00 10.02 11.08
N ILE A 13 29.98 9.46 12.29
CA ILE A 13 28.94 9.70 13.31
C ILE A 13 29.09 11.07 13.98
N THR A 14 30.25 11.69 13.92
CA THR A 14 30.49 12.95 14.65
C THR A 14 29.99 14.19 13.89
N VAL A 15 29.79 14.12 12.58
CA VAL A 15 29.35 15.27 11.77
C VAL A 15 27.83 15.49 11.87
N ALA A 16 27.03 14.43 11.97
CA ALA A 16 25.57 14.55 12.07
C ALA A 16 25.12 15.04 13.46
N GLY A 17 25.82 14.65 14.52
CA GLY A 17 25.51 15.11 15.88
C GLY A 17 25.77 16.59 16.11
N THR A 18 26.75 17.15 15.42
CA THR A 18 27.11 18.58 15.58
C THR A 18 26.18 19.51 14.81
N LEU A 19 25.55 19.03 13.74
CA LEU A 19 24.56 19.82 12.98
C LEU A 19 23.20 19.97 13.70
N LEU A 20 22.82 19.01 14.54
CA LEU A 20 21.56 19.06 15.29
C LEU A 20 21.68 19.84 16.63
N LEU A 21 22.85 19.86 17.23
CA LEU A 21 23.09 20.64 18.48
C LEU A 21 23.51 22.10 18.20
N GLY A 22 23.98 22.41 16.99
CA GLY A 22 24.33 23.77 16.58
C GLY A 22 23.15 24.69 16.29
N CYS A 23 21.93 24.17 16.13
CA CYS A 23 20.74 24.97 15.85
C CYS A 23 20.14 25.69 17.06
N ALA A 24 20.67 25.50 18.27
CA ALA A 24 20.05 26.05 19.48
C ALA A 24 20.68 27.35 19.98
N THR A 25 21.88 27.79 19.55
CA THR A 25 22.56 28.96 20.14
C THR A 25 23.45 29.79 19.20
N ALA A 26 23.34 29.71 17.92
CA ALA A 26 24.13 30.57 17.04
C ALA A 26 23.23 31.32 16.04
N THR A 27 23.32 32.64 16.05
CA THR A 27 22.84 33.55 14.99
C THR A 27 23.72 33.43 13.72
N ALA A 28 24.07 32.22 13.32
CA ALA A 28 24.76 31.97 12.07
C ALA A 28 23.72 31.98 10.95
N GLU A 29 23.98 32.72 9.89
CA GLU A 29 23.18 32.69 8.67
C GLU A 29 23.02 31.24 8.20
N PRO A 30 21.80 30.83 7.81
CA PRO A 30 21.59 29.48 7.32
C PRO A 30 22.48 29.23 6.09
N PRO A 31 22.99 28.01 5.92
CA PRO A 31 23.77 27.65 4.74
C PRO A 31 23.06 28.08 3.46
N GLN A 32 23.80 28.58 2.50
CA GLN A 32 23.28 29.11 1.22
C GLN A 32 22.36 28.13 0.47
N GLU A 33 22.58 26.82 0.68
CA GLU A 33 21.72 25.74 0.16
C GLU A 33 20.32 25.72 0.81
N ILE A 34 20.22 25.98 2.11
CA ILE A 34 18.93 26.04 2.83
C ILE A 34 18.16 27.29 2.40
N GLU A 35 18.86 28.41 2.19
CA GLU A 35 18.22 29.63 1.72
C GLU A 35 17.76 29.51 0.25
N GLY A 36 18.53 28.84 -0.60
CA GLY A 36 18.13 28.52 -1.98
C GLY A 36 16.92 27.59 -2.03
N LEU A 37 16.87 26.59 -1.14
CA LEU A 37 15.74 25.68 -0.99
C LEU A 37 14.50 26.45 -0.49
N LYS A 38 14.66 27.28 0.53
CA LYS A 38 13.60 28.14 1.07
C LYS A 38 13.04 29.07 -0.01
N GLN A 39 13.90 29.72 -0.79
CA GLN A 39 13.48 30.56 -1.93
C GLN A 39 12.76 29.76 -3.01
N THR A 40 13.16 28.54 -3.29
CA THR A 40 12.48 27.64 -4.23
C THR A 40 11.10 27.23 -3.69
N LEU A 41 11.00 26.88 -2.43
CA LEU A 41 9.73 26.57 -1.76
C LEU A 41 8.84 27.81 -1.61
N GLU A 42 9.40 28.97 -1.32
CA GLU A 42 8.67 30.24 -1.27
C GLU A 42 8.13 30.67 -2.64
N ARG A 43 8.79 30.29 -3.74
CA ARG A 43 8.34 30.54 -5.12
C ARG A 43 7.29 29.56 -5.61
N THR A 44 7.15 28.40 -4.96
CA THR A 44 6.23 27.32 -5.38
C THR A 44 5.06 27.14 -4.42
N GLY A 45 4.49 28.21 -3.91
CA GLY A 45 3.30 28.17 -3.04
C GLY A 45 2.03 27.59 -3.70
N VAL A 46 2.12 27.09 -4.94
CA VAL A 46 1.05 26.43 -5.67
C VAL A 46 1.56 25.08 -6.14
N PHE A 47 0.82 24.01 -5.81
CA PHE A 47 1.13 22.66 -6.26
C PHE A 47 0.20 22.25 -7.39
N PHE A 48 0.77 21.60 -8.37
CA PHE A 48 0.06 21.10 -9.55
C PHE A 48 0.22 19.58 -9.59
N ARG A 49 -0.88 18.89 -9.73
CA ARG A 49 -0.91 17.43 -9.83
C ARG A 49 -1.88 17.03 -10.93
N ALA A 50 -1.50 16.04 -11.71
CA ALA A 50 -2.44 15.27 -12.50
C ALA A 50 -2.21 13.80 -12.19
N ASP A 51 -3.30 13.04 -12.07
CA ASP A 51 -3.27 11.63 -11.76
C ASP A 51 -4.35 10.89 -12.53
N ALA A 52 -4.11 9.61 -12.83
CA ALA A 52 -5.04 8.76 -13.56
C ALA A 52 -4.79 7.30 -13.20
N PRO A 53 -5.79 6.43 -13.22
CA PRO A 53 -5.58 4.99 -13.07
C PRO A 53 -4.54 4.48 -14.07
N TYR A 54 -3.54 3.72 -13.58
CA TYR A 54 -2.52 3.12 -14.44
C TYR A 54 -3.08 2.05 -15.37
N VAL A 55 -4.30 1.56 -15.09
CA VAL A 55 -4.99 0.50 -15.81
C VAL A 55 -6.49 0.76 -15.80
N LEU A 56 -7.15 0.49 -16.92
CA LEU A 56 -8.60 0.57 -17.09
C LEU A 56 -9.13 -0.83 -17.37
N ARG A 57 -9.84 -1.40 -16.41
CA ARG A 57 -10.42 -2.76 -16.49
C ARG A 57 -11.92 -2.74 -16.76
N ASP A 58 -12.59 -1.64 -16.45
CA ASP A 58 -14.00 -1.50 -16.79
C ASP A 58 -14.15 -1.24 -18.31
N ALA A 59 -14.48 -2.30 -19.05
CA ALA A 59 -14.72 -2.20 -20.48
C ALA A 59 -15.99 -1.40 -20.82
N THR A 60 -16.85 -1.14 -19.85
CA THR A 60 -18.11 -0.41 -20.04
C THR A 60 -17.94 1.10 -19.85
N ASP A 61 -16.88 1.54 -19.12
CA ASP A 61 -16.57 2.96 -19.04
C ASP A 61 -15.93 3.43 -20.37
N PRO A 62 -16.57 4.36 -21.07
CA PRO A 62 -16.07 4.87 -22.35
C PRO A 62 -14.96 5.92 -22.17
N PHE A 63 -14.56 6.27 -20.94
CA PHE A 63 -13.65 7.35 -20.65
C PHE A 63 -12.36 6.88 -19.95
N LEU A 64 -11.27 7.61 -20.18
CA LEU A 64 -10.08 7.62 -19.36
C LEU A 64 -10.18 8.84 -18.42
N PRO A 65 -10.35 8.66 -17.12
CA PRO A 65 -10.43 9.76 -16.18
C PRO A 65 -9.03 10.27 -15.83
N ILE A 66 -8.82 11.59 -15.89
CA ILE A 66 -7.62 12.25 -15.40
C ILE A 66 -8.04 13.27 -14.34
N CYS A 67 -7.62 13.06 -13.12
CA CYS A 67 -7.82 14.03 -12.05
C CYS A 67 -6.72 15.09 -12.11
N VAL A 68 -7.11 16.35 -12.29
CA VAL A 68 -6.19 17.50 -12.24
C VAL A 68 -6.48 18.29 -10.98
N GLU A 69 -5.45 18.54 -10.20
CA GLU A 69 -5.55 19.31 -8.97
C GLU A 69 -4.57 20.48 -8.96
N ILE A 70 -5.03 21.60 -8.43
CA ILE A 70 -4.22 22.77 -8.14
C ILE A 70 -4.44 23.12 -6.68
N ILE A 71 -3.38 23.08 -5.89
CA ILE A 71 -3.43 23.37 -4.46
C ILE A 71 -2.80 24.73 -4.25
N ASN A 72 -3.62 25.69 -3.81
CA ASN A 72 -3.19 27.07 -3.59
C ASN A 72 -2.58 27.27 -2.20
N GLY A 73 -1.42 26.70 -2.02
CA GLY A 73 -0.62 26.89 -0.83
C GLY A 73 -0.83 25.83 0.25
N VAL A 74 -0.03 25.95 1.30
CA VAL A 74 -0.06 25.12 2.49
C VAL A 74 -0.11 26.03 3.70
N GLU A 75 -1.14 25.93 4.52
CA GLU A 75 -1.17 26.67 5.79
C GLU A 75 -0.23 26.01 6.80
N LYS A 76 0.51 26.84 7.55
CA LYS A 76 1.28 26.38 8.71
C LYS A 76 0.34 25.92 9.83
N THR A 77 -0.29 24.80 9.71
CA THR A 77 -0.98 24.17 10.84
C THR A 77 -0.05 23.40 11.76
N GLY A 78 1.17 23.52 11.54
CA GLY A 78 2.28 23.54 12.43
C GLY A 78 2.53 22.50 13.45
N ARG A 79 2.54 21.19 13.20
CA ARG A 79 3.02 20.24 14.23
C ARG A 79 4.20 19.37 13.79
N SER A 80 4.41 19.13 12.51
CA SER A 80 5.56 18.35 12.03
C SER A 80 6.75 19.25 11.65
N ALA A 81 7.96 18.69 11.67
CA ALA A 81 9.17 19.40 11.22
C ALA A 81 9.05 19.78 9.74
N ILE A 82 8.35 18.98 8.95
CA ILE A 82 8.10 19.19 7.51
C ILE A 82 7.14 20.38 7.30
N SER A 83 6.09 20.50 8.13
CA SER A 83 5.17 21.63 8.06
C SER A 83 5.80 22.97 8.43
N LYS A 84 6.97 22.95 9.10
CA LYS A 84 7.76 24.17 9.40
C LYS A 84 8.61 24.61 8.22
N ILE A 85 8.86 23.73 7.25
CA ILE A 85 9.72 23.97 6.09
C ILE A 85 8.87 24.38 4.87
N ALA A 86 7.59 23.97 4.83
CA ALA A 86 6.69 24.32 3.73
C ALA A 86 6.07 25.71 3.96
N PRO A 87 6.46 26.74 3.22
CA PRO A 87 5.84 28.05 3.32
C PRO A 87 4.88 28.27 2.15
N TYR A 88 3.72 28.53 2.44
CA TYR A 88 2.87 29.65 2.13
C TYR A 88 2.10 29.72 0.84
N ILE A 89 0.96 29.99 1.09
CA ILE A 89 -0.24 30.48 0.47
C ILE A 89 0.07 31.73 -0.36
N THR A 90 -0.12 31.69 -1.65
CA THR A 90 -0.49 32.87 -2.38
C THR A 90 -1.98 33.11 -2.16
N ARG A 91 -2.35 34.16 -1.46
CA ARG A 91 -3.75 34.57 -1.29
C ARG A 91 -4.33 35.27 -2.51
N GLU A 92 -3.55 35.34 -3.58
CA GLU A 92 -4.01 35.95 -4.82
C GLU A 92 -4.92 35.01 -5.60
N PRO A 93 -5.96 35.52 -6.23
CA PRO A 93 -6.80 34.73 -7.11
C PRO A 93 -5.95 34.10 -8.22
N LEU A 94 -5.98 32.79 -8.32
CA LEU A 94 -5.34 32.08 -9.41
C LEU A 94 -6.26 32.04 -10.62
N LYS A 95 -5.70 32.20 -11.80
CA LYS A 95 -6.44 32.10 -13.05
C LYS A 95 -5.83 31.02 -13.92
N LEU A 96 -6.63 30.01 -14.22
CA LEU A 96 -6.25 28.95 -15.14
C LEU A 96 -6.26 29.49 -16.58
N GLU A 97 -5.16 29.36 -17.29
CA GLU A 97 -5.12 29.62 -18.73
C GLU A 97 -5.70 28.44 -19.51
N GLY A 98 -5.40 27.22 -19.08
CA GLY A 98 -5.91 26.00 -19.68
C GLY A 98 -5.15 24.76 -19.23
N ILE A 99 -5.71 23.61 -19.59
CA ILE A 99 -5.11 22.30 -19.39
C ILE A 99 -5.04 21.63 -20.77
N ASN A 100 -3.85 21.22 -21.16
CA ASN A 100 -3.60 20.51 -22.41
C ASN A 100 -3.19 19.08 -22.10
N VAL A 101 -3.82 18.12 -22.75
CA VAL A 101 -3.45 16.72 -22.65
C VAL A 101 -2.90 16.24 -23.99
N PHE A 102 -1.73 15.65 -23.96
CA PHE A 102 -1.07 15.06 -25.11
C PHE A 102 -0.90 13.55 -24.87
N ALA A 103 -0.95 12.77 -25.93
CA ALA A 103 -0.78 11.32 -25.83
C ALA A 103 0.24 10.81 -26.86
N LYS A 104 0.93 9.71 -26.51
CA LYS A 104 1.79 8.95 -27.42
C LYS A 104 1.85 7.47 -27.04
N PRO A 105 2.15 6.55 -27.97
CA PRO A 105 2.48 5.18 -27.62
C PRO A 105 3.82 5.11 -26.87
N PRO A 106 4.00 4.19 -25.91
CA PRO A 106 5.26 3.98 -25.24
C PRO A 106 6.37 3.64 -26.24
N GLY A 107 7.58 4.16 -26.00
CA GLY A 107 8.73 3.89 -26.87
C GLY A 107 8.68 4.54 -28.26
N ALA A 108 7.68 5.35 -28.55
CA ALA A 108 7.66 6.14 -29.77
C ALA A 108 8.88 7.07 -29.82
N ARG A 109 9.67 6.98 -30.88
CA ARG A 109 10.86 7.85 -31.09
C ARG A 109 10.52 9.33 -31.28
N ARG A 110 9.26 9.63 -31.57
CA ARG A 110 8.77 11.00 -31.75
C ARG A 110 8.31 11.56 -30.41
N GLN A 111 8.62 12.82 -30.20
CA GLN A 111 8.05 13.60 -29.10
C GLN A 111 6.51 13.61 -29.19
N PHE A 112 5.86 14.02 -28.11
CA PHE A 112 4.42 14.27 -28.13
C PHE A 112 4.05 15.16 -29.34
N ALA A 113 2.90 14.87 -29.96
CA ALA A 113 2.40 15.70 -31.06
C ALA A 113 2.26 17.16 -30.62
N SER A 114 2.40 18.09 -31.55
CA SER A 114 2.28 19.53 -31.26
C SER A 114 0.84 19.95 -30.92
N GLN A 115 -0.13 19.17 -31.41
CA GLN A 115 -1.54 19.42 -31.11
C GLN A 115 -1.99 18.55 -29.94
N PRO A 116 -2.65 19.11 -28.91
CA PRO A 116 -3.15 18.33 -27.79
C PRO A 116 -4.33 17.45 -28.20
N LEU A 117 -4.44 16.29 -27.55
CA LEU A 117 -5.60 15.40 -27.62
C LEU A 117 -6.86 16.09 -27.04
N LEU A 118 -6.68 16.82 -25.93
CA LEU A 118 -7.73 17.53 -25.23
C LEU A 118 -7.24 18.92 -24.83
N LEU A 119 -8.10 19.92 -25.04
CA LEU A 119 -7.96 21.27 -24.55
C LEU A 119 -9.10 21.57 -23.58
N ALA A 120 -8.80 21.73 -22.32
CA ALA A 120 -9.77 22.23 -21.34
C ALA A 120 -9.59 23.73 -21.16
N GLY A 121 -10.70 24.47 -21.25
CA GLY A 121 -10.70 25.94 -21.15
C GLY A 121 -10.21 26.46 -19.82
N GLY A 122 -9.74 27.70 -19.81
CA GLY A 122 -9.33 28.44 -18.64
C GLY A 122 -10.48 29.16 -17.92
N GLY A 123 -10.19 29.76 -16.80
CA GLY A 123 -11.13 30.53 -15.98
C GLY A 123 -10.54 30.90 -14.63
N GLU A 124 -11.26 31.66 -13.85
CA GLU A 124 -10.88 31.90 -12.46
C GLU A 124 -10.99 30.59 -11.66
N LEU A 125 -9.99 30.33 -10.85
CA LEU A 125 -10.00 29.19 -9.93
C LEU A 125 -10.74 29.62 -8.67
N THR A 126 -11.89 29.00 -8.43
CA THR A 126 -12.66 29.21 -7.21
C THR A 126 -12.35 28.10 -6.24
N PHE A 127 -12.10 28.48 -5.00
CA PHE A 127 -11.87 27.53 -3.90
C PHE A 127 -13.05 27.59 -2.96
N ASP A 128 -13.54 26.42 -2.56
CA ASP A 128 -14.68 26.33 -1.66
C ASP A 128 -14.32 26.82 -0.25
N ALA A 129 -15.29 27.40 0.43
CA ALA A 129 -15.13 27.70 1.84
C ALA A 129 -15.00 26.40 2.64
N ARG A 130 -14.02 26.37 3.55
CA ARG A 130 -13.79 25.21 4.40
C ARG A 130 -15.00 24.91 5.27
N ALA A 131 -15.58 23.71 5.11
CA ALA A 131 -16.61 23.23 6.01
C ALA A 131 -15.97 22.71 7.32
N GLU A 132 -16.77 22.70 8.39
CA GLU A 132 -16.31 22.12 9.67
C GLU A 132 -15.94 20.64 9.48
N GLY A 133 -14.77 20.26 9.99
CA GLY A 133 -14.20 18.90 9.84
C GLY A 133 -13.59 18.60 8.48
N GLN A 134 -13.73 19.48 7.49
CA GLN A 134 -13.09 19.30 6.21
C GLN A 134 -11.58 19.51 6.32
N PRO A 135 -10.75 18.62 5.72
CA PRO A 135 -9.31 18.83 5.61
C PRO A 135 -8.99 20.18 4.96
N LEU A 136 -7.95 20.86 5.45
CA LEU A 136 -7.54 22.15 4.92
C LEU A 136 -7.15 22.05 3.44
N SER A 137 -6.46 20.99 3.08
CA SER A 137 -6.05 20.73 1.70
C SER A 137 -7.22 20.67 0.72
N LEU A 138 -8.41 20.26 1.16
CA LEU A 138 -9.60 20.29 0.32
C LEU A 138 -10.15 21.71 0.10
N ALA A 139 -10.06 22.58 1.12
CA ALA A 139 -10.53 23.94 1.01
C ALA A 139 -9.66 24.83 0.11
N ILE A 140 -8.37 24.52 0.02
CA ILE A 140 -7.40 25.25 -0.84
C ILE A 140 -7.12 24.53 -2.16
N ARG A 141 -7.86 23.49 -2.47
CA ARG A 141 -7.67 22.61 -3.62
C ARG A 141 -8.75 22.87 -4.66
N TRP A 142 -8.34 23.31 -5.82
CA TRP A 142 -9.17 23.25 -7.01
C TRP A 142 -8.95 21.94 -7.74
N ARG A 143 -10.02 21.35 -8.21
CA ARG A 143 -9.97 20.07 -8.88
C ARG A 143 -10.88 20.03 -10.09
N LYS A 144 -10.43 19.32 -11.11
CA LYS A 144 -11.23 18.99 -12.29
C LYS A 144 -10.90 17.59 -12.76
N THR A 145 -11.90 16.73 -12.92
CA THR A 145 -11.74 15.49 -13.65
C THR A 145 -11.93 15.77 -15.13
N LEU A 146 -10.96 15.36 -15.93
CA LEU A 146 -11.03 15.37 -17.38
C LEU A 146 -11.40 13.95 -17.82
N GLU A 147 -12.48 13.83 -18.56
CA GLU A 147 -12.92 12.56 -19.14
C GLU A 147 -12.52 12.52 -20.60
N ILE A 148 -11.52 11.72 -20.94
CA ILE A 148 -11.06 11.55 -22.32
C ILE A 148 -11.79 10.37 -22.93
N PRO A 149 -12.62 10.58 -23.97
CA PRO A 149 -13.24 9.45 -24.66
C PRO A 149 -12.20 8.48 -25.20
N ARG A 150 -12.25 7.21 -24.81
CA ARG A 150 -11.29 6.17 -25.24
C ARG A 150 -11.24 6.04 -26.76
N ALA A 151 -12.38 6.19 -27.44
CA ALA A 151 -12.44 6.23 -28.89
C ALA A 151 -11.66 7.40 -29.48
N GLN A 152 -11.76 8.61 -28.87
CA GLN A 152 -11.01 9.80 -29.30
C GLN A 152 -9.50 9.60 -29.11
N LEU A 153 -9.10 8.98 -28.00
CA LEU A 153 -7.71 8.63 -27.74
C LEU A 153 -7.16 7.69 -28.81
N ALA A 154 -7.91 6.64 -29.15
CA ALA A 154 -7.54 5.69 -30.19
C ALA A 154 -7.43 6.35 -31.58
N ASP A 155 -8.36 7.25 -31.92
CA ASP A 155 -8.31 8.00 -33.18
C ASP A 155 -7.11 8.95 -33.25
N TYR A 156 -6.85 9.68 -32.17
CA TYR A 156 -5.69 10.54 -32.06
C TYR A 156 -4.37 9.77 -32.23
N LEU A 157 -4.22 8.63 -31.57
CA LEU A 157 -3.03 7.81 -31.70
C LEU A 157 -2.83 7.28 -33.13
N ARG A 158 -3.92 6.83 -33.79
CA ARG A 158 -3.86 6.43 -35.21
C ARG A 158 -3.46 7.57 -36.13
N GLN A 159 -3.93 8.78 -35.87
CA GLN A 159 -3.64 9.96 -36.71
C GLN A 159 -2.18 10.42 -36.59
N HIS A 160 -1.61 10.38 -35.40
CA HIS A 160 -0.29 10.96 -35.12
C HIS A 160 0.84 9.94 -35.09
N TYR A 161 0.53 8.63 -34.92
CA TYR A 161 1.52 7.57 -34.78
C TYR A 161 1.16 6.38 -35.66
N LEU A 162 2.20 5.77 -36.25
CA LEU A 162 2.02 4.59 -37.09
C LEU A 162 1.87 3.34 -36.22
N GLY A 163 0.88 2.52 -36.54
CA GLY A 163 0.60 1.27 -35.83
C GLY A 163 -0.71 1.33 -35.04
N GLY A 164 -1.03 0.26 -34.35
CA GLY A 164 -2.20 0.12 -33.49
C GLY A 164 -2.79 -1.30 -33.55
N PRO A 165 -3.66 -1.71 -32.61
CA PRO A 165 -4.14 -0.94 -31.47
C PRO A 165 -3.03 -0.74 -30.43
N PHE A 166 -3.11 0.35 -29.66
CA PHE A 166 -2.20 0.64 -28.58
C PHE A 166 -2.91 0.32 -27.25
N ASP A 167 -2.44 -0.71 -26.57
CA ASP A 167 -3.00 -1.10 -25.26
C ASP A 167 -2.43 -0.25 -24.11
N VAL A 168 -1.31 0.43 -24.35
CA VAL A 168 -0.65 1.31 -23.39
C VAL A 168 -0.41 2.66 -24.02
N VAL A 169 -0.65 3.71 -23.28
CA VAL A 169 -0.47 5.10 -23.72
C VAL A 169 0.30 5.89 -22.67
N ASP A 170 1.24 6.70 -23.15
CA ASP A 170 1.90 7.74 -22.35
C ASP A 170 1.15 9.06 -22.52
N LEU A 171 0.89 9.73 -21.42
CA LEU A 171 0.17 11.01 -21.39
C LEU A 171 1.08 12.10 -20.81
N MET A 172 0.95 13.30 -21.33
CA MET A 172 1.49 14.52 -20.74
C MET A 172 0.33 15.48 -20.49
N VAL A 173 0.12 15.82 -19.22
CA VAL A 173 -0.88 16.79 -18.80
C VAL A 173 -0.15 18.09 -18.49
N SER A 174 -0.37 19.12 -19.30
CA SER A 174 0.24 20.44 -19.16
C SER A 174 -0.77 21.42 -18.57
N ILE A 175 -0.54 21.84 -17.34
CA ILE A 175 -1.37 22.77 -16.58
C ILE A 175 -0.75 24.16 -16.69
N ARG A 176 -1.53 25.15 -17.13
CA ARG A 176 -1.09 26.53 -17.33
C ARG A 176 -1.91 27.47 -16.47
N VAL A 177 -1.24 28.16 -15.56
CA VAL A 177 -1.83 29.18 -14.68
C VAL A 177 -1.14 30.51 -14.95
N VAL A 178 -1.91 31.60 -15.00
CA VAL A 178 -1.39 32.94 -15.25
C VAL A 178 -0.28 33.29 -14.25
N GLY A 179 0.84 33.71 -14.77
CA GLY A 179 2.00 34.10 -13.96
C GLY A 179 2.88 32.93 -13.48
N TRP A 180 2.54 31.67 -13.84
CA TRP A 180 3.32 30.50 -13.50
C TRP A 180 3.87 29.77 -14.74
N PRO A 181 5.05 29.16 -14.68
CA PRO A 181 5.51 28.27 -15.73
C PRO A 181 4.53 27.13 -15.93
N ALA A 182 4.38 26.67 -17.18
CA ALA A 182 3.58 25.48 -17.45
C ALA A 182 4.09 24.29 -16.65
N GLN A 183 3.19 23.60 -15.94
CA GLN A 183 3.51 22.42 -15.16
C GLN A 183 3.08 21.19 -15.95
N ASN A 184 4.01 20.26 -16.15
CA ASN A 184 3.75 19.06 -16.91
C ASN A 184 3.83 17.84 -15.99
N THR A 185 2.77 17.06 -15.96
CA THR A 185 2.71 15.74 -15.31
C THR A 185 2.67 14.66 -16.38
N PHE A 186 3.40 13.58 -16.17
CA PHE A 186 3.47 12.45 -17.08
C PHE A 186 2.83 11.25 -16.43
N LEU A 187 1.98 10.57 -17.19
CA LEU A 187 1.19 9.44 -16.74
C LEU A 187 1.28 8.33 -17.79
N ARG A 188 1.09 7.10 -17.37
CA ARG A 188 0.97 5.95 -18.26
C ARG A 188 -0.31 5.20 -17.92
N ALA A 189 -1.15 4.93 -18.91
CA ALA A 189 -2.36 4.17 -18.72
C ALA A 189 -2.39 2.96 -19.67
N ARG A 190 -2.85 1.82 -19.16
CA ARG A 190 -3.15 0.64 -19.95
C ARG A 190 -4.65 0.56 -20.15
N ASP A 191 -5.07 0.58 -21.42
CA ASP A 191 -6.46 0.47 -21.81
C ASP A 191 -6.87 -1.00 -22.05
N ASN A 192 -8.15 -1.30 -21.87
CA ASN A 192 -8.73 -2.62 -22.12
C ASN A 192 -7.99 -3.78 -21.44
N ALA A 193 -7.50 -3.56 -20.23
CA ALA A 193 -6.91 -4.64 -19.46
C ALA A 193 -8.00 -5.69 -19.12
N PRO A 194 -7.65 -6.98 -19.13
CA PRO A 194 -8.60 -8.02 -18.77
C PRO A 194 -9.02 -7.86 -17.29
N PRO A 195 -10.19 -8.38 -16.91
CA PRO A 195 -10.55 -8.48 -15.50
C PRO A 195 -9.47 -9.17 -14.69
N LEU A 196 -9.34 -8.79 -13.43
CA LEU A 196 -8.43 -9.47 -12.52
C LEU A 196 -8.83 -10.93 -12.32
N PRO A 197 -7.87 -11.84 -12.07
CA PRO A 197 -8.18 -13.22 -11.68
C PRO A 197 -9.09 -13.23 -10.45
N GLU A 198 -10.18 -13.95 -10.52
CA GLU A 198 -11.19 -14.05 -9.47
C GLU A 198 -11.50 -15.50 -9.13
N LEU A 199 -11.87 -15.75 -7.89
CA LEU A 199 -12.47 -17.00 -7.41
C LEU A 199 -13.75 -16.66 -6.66
N PRO A 200 -14.77 -17.53 -6.67
CA PRO A 200 -16.04 -17.27 -6.00
C PRO A 200 -15.88 -16.94 -4.51
N GLY A 201 -16.48 -15.84 -4.07
CA GLY A 201 -16.40 -15.37 -2.69
C GLY A 201 -15.11 -14.62 -2.31
N TRP A 202 -14.16 -14.46 -3.23
CA TRP A 202 -12.90 -13.77 -2.99
C TRP A 202 -12.91 -12.37 -3.58
N TYR A 203 -12.64 -11.35 -2.76
CA TYR A 203 -12.74 -9.94 -3.12
C TYR A 203 -11.42 -9.21 -2.90
N ARG A 204 -10.88 -8.61 -3.95
CA ARG A 204 -9.64 -7.82 -3.90
C ARG A 204 -9.87 -6.47 -3.27
N GLY A 205 -8.92 -6.02 -2.46
CA GLY A 205 -8.94 -4.67 -1.92
C GLY A 205 -7.55 -4.21 -1.50
N ASP A 206 -7.50 -2.93 -1.17
CA ASP A 206 -6.32 -2.27 -0.64
C ASP A 206 -6.50 -2.04 0.85
N MET A 207 -5.59 -2.58 1.67
CA MET A 207 -5.68 -2.47 3.12
C MET A 207 -5.04 -1.19 3.67
N HIS A 208 -4.28 -0.47 2.85
CA HIS A 208 -3.52 0.68 3.29
C HIS A 208 -3.50 1.77 2.20
N TYR A 209 -4.45 2.68 2.28
CA TYR A 209 -4.58 3.80 1.35
C TYR A 209 -4.84 5.11 2.11
N HIS A 210 -4.15 6.17 1.71
CA HIS A 210 -4.31 7.52 2.26
C HIS A 210 -5.19 8.38 1.38
N SER A 211 -6.25 8.92 1.96
CA SER A 211 -7.17 9.81 1.28
C SER A 211 -6.80 11.28 1.48
N ALA A 212 -7.66 12.19 1.01
CA ALA A 212 -7.51 13.61 1.27
C ALA A 212 -7.63 14.00 2.74
N TYR A 213 -7.98 13.05 3.62
CA TYR A 213 -7.99 13.25 5.08
C TYR A 213 -6.62 13.11 5.72
N THR A 214 -5.64 12.53 5.03
CA THR A 214 -4.21 12.75 5.30
C THR A 214 -3.86 14.15 4.83
N ASP A 215 -3.93 15.13 5.74
CA ASP A 215 -3.93 16.55 5.43
C ASP A 215 -2.57 17.19 5.67
N ASN A 216 -1.50 16.54 5.19
CA ASN A 216 -0.17 17.09 5.28
C ASN A 216 0.38 17.48 3.88
N PRO A 217 1.37 18.41 3.82
CA PRO A 217 1.86 18.92 2.55
C PRO A 217 2.60 17.90 1.67
N ALA A 218 3.18 16.88 2.27
CA ALA A 218 4.03 15.91 1.57
C ALA A 218 3.25 14.69 1.10
N GLU A 219 2.24 14.28 1.88
CA GLU A 219 1.52 13.02 1.70
C GLU A 219 0.02 13.30 1.60
N ARG A 220 -0.44 13.65 0.39
CA ARG A 220 -1.82 14.05 0.17
C ARG A 220 -2.53 13.05 -0.72
N GLY A 221 -3.53 12.40 -0.18
CA GLY A 221 -4.42 11.57 -0.97
C GLY A 221 -5.45 12.35 -1.78
N HIS A 222 -6.20 11.63 -2.58
CA HIS A 222 -7.33 12.17 -3.32
C HIS A 222 -8.64 12.13 -2.50
N PRO A 223 -9.63 12.97 -2.85
CA PRO A 223 -10.98 12.87 -2.32
C PRO A 223 -11.59 11.50 -2.60
N LEU A 224 -12.44 11.03 -1.68
CA LEU A 224 -13.00 9.67 -1.75
C LEU A 224 -13.77 9.37 -3.03
N SER A 225 -14.43 10.36 -3.61
CA SER A 225 -15.15 10.18 -4.89
C SER A 225 -14.21 9.87 -6.06
N VAL A 226 -13.03 10.47 -6.08
CA VAL A 226 -11.99 10.22 -7.11
C VAL A 226 -11.33 8.87 -6.84
N THR A 227 -11.04 8.58 -5.57
CA THR A 227 -10.50 7.28 -5.16
C THR A 227 -11.44 6.14 -5.54
N LYS A 228 -12.76 6.33 -5.36
CA LYS A 228 -13.76 5.33 -5.78
C LYS A 228 -13.66 5.02 -7.26
N GLN A 229 -13.60 6.04 -8.11
CA GLN A 229 -13.46 5.84 -9.56
C GLN A 229 -12.19 5.07 -9.88
N ALA A 230 -11.05 5.47 -9.32
CA ALA A 230 -9.79 4.76 -9.54
C ALA A 230 -9.82 3.31 -9.02
N ALA A 231 -10.44 3.06 -7.89
CA ALA A 231 -10.58 1.72 -7.32
C ALA A 231 -11.37 0.78 -8.25
N VAL A 232 -12.49 1.26 -8.78
CA VAL A 232 -13.32 0.49 -9.73
C VAL A 232 -12.53 0.19 -11.01
N GLU A 233 -11.84 1.19 -11.56
CA GLU A 233 -11.03 1.04 -12.75
C GLU A 233 -9.86 0.05 -12.56
N THR A 234 -9.25 0.02 -11.39
CA THR A 234 -8.18 -0.94 -11.08
C THR A 234 -8.70 -2.33 -10.69
N GLY A 235 -10.02 -2.49 -10.53
CA GLY A 235 -10.66 -3.77 -10.21
C GLY A 235 -10.74 -4.09 -8.72
N LEU A 236 -10.56 -3.10 -7.84
CA LEU A 236 -10.75 -3.28 -6.40
C LEU A 236 -12.24 -3.31 -6.04
N ARG A 237 -12.55 -4.03 -4.95
CA ARG A 237 -13.90 -4.14 -4.37
C ARG A 237 -14.01 -3.52 -2.99
N TRP A 238 -12.89 -3.27 -2.34
CA TRP A 238 -12.87 -2.61 -1.04
C TRP A 238 -11.53 -1.87 -0.83
N VAL A 239 -11.56 -0.85 0.01
CA VAL A 239 -10.40 -0.03 0.37
C VAL A 239 -10.49 0.36 1.83
N VAL A 240 -9.44 0.14 2.60
CA VAL A 240 -9.27 0.71 3.93
C VAL A 240 -8.63 2.08 3.80
N LEU A 241 -9.28 3.07 4.38
CA LEU A 241 -8.74 4.41 4.51
C LEU A 241 -7.86 4.46 5.76
N ALA A 242 -6.56 4.43 5.57
CA ALA A 242 -5.55 4.41 6.62
C ALA A 242 -4.92 5.80 6.81
N ASP A 243 -5.72 6.86 6.77
CA ASP A 243 -5.21 8.22 6.93
C ASP A 243 -4.45 8.38 8.25
N HIS A 244 -3.36 9.15 8.23
CA HIS A 244 -2.52 9.35 9.39
C HIS A 244 -3.30 9.92 10.58
N SER A 245 -3.21 9.24 11.71
CA SER A 245 -3.87 9.66 12.95
C SER A 245 -3.40 11.04 13.45
N THR A 246 -2.20 11.46 13.07
CA THR A 246 -1.65 12.79 13.39
C THR A 246 -2.37 13.94 12.67
N GLU A 247 -3.02 13.64 11.55
CA GLU A 247 -3.73 14.60 10.71
C GLU A 247 -5.25 14.59 10.98
N LEU A 248 -5.74 13.54 11.63
CA LEU A 248 -7.15 13.40 11.97
C LEU A 248 -7.52 14.13 13.25
N ASN A 249 -8.75 14.59 13.30
CA ASN A 249 -9.41 15.07 14.50
C ASN A 249 -10.86 14.56 14.51
N PRO A 250 -11.62 14.68 15.63
CA PRO A 250 -12.98 14.15 15.70
C PRO A 250 -13.92 14.65 14.60
N ALA A 251 -13.77 15.90 14.17
CA ALA A 251 -14.64 16.47 13.12
C ALA A 251 -14.29 15.94 11.74
N SER A 252 -12.98 15.84 11.39
CA SER A 252 -12.55 15.26 10.11
C SER A 252 -12.88 13.77 10.04
N TYR A 253 -12.74 13.05 11.14
CA TYR A 253 -13.12 11.64 11.23
C TYR A 253 -14.64 11.45 10.99
N ALA A 254 -15.46 12.24 11.67
CA ALA A 254 -16.93 12.20 11.47
C ALA A 254 -17.34 12.55 10.03
N GLN A 255 -16.66 13.51 9.41
CA GLN A 255 -16.90 13.87 8.01
C GLN A 255 -16.50 12.73 7.06
N ALA A 256 -15.37 12.08 7.28
CA ALA A 256 -14.95 10.91 6.51
C ALA A 256 -15.97 9.78 6.60
N LEU A 257 -16.45 9.45 7.79
CA LEU A 257 -17.53 8.46 7.97
C LEU A 257 -18.81 8.81 7.21
N LYS A 258 -19.17 10.10 7.19
CA LYS A 258 -20.33 10.57 6.43
C LYS A 258 -20.15 10.36 4.92
N GLU A 259 -18.99 10.69 4.38
CA GLU A 259 -18.67 10.49 2.96
C GLU A 259 -18.63 9.00 2.61
N ILE A 260 -18.03 8.16 3.45
CA ILE A 260 -18.00 6.70 3.29
C ILE A 260 -19.42 6.14 3.14
N ARG A 261 -20.33 6.53 4.03
CA ARG A 261 -21.75 6.08 3.96
C ARG A 261 -22.43 6.47 2.66
N GLN A 262 -22.09 7.62 2.10
CA GLN A 262 -22.65 8.10 0.84
C GLN A 262 -22.07 7.36 -0.38
N LEU A 263 -20.81 6.90 -0.29
CA LEU A 263 -20.11 6.28 -1.39
C LEU A 263 -20.19 4.75 -1.40
N ASN A 264 -20.53 4.13 -0.27
CA ASN A 264 -20.70 2.68 -0.17
C ASN A 264 -22.06 2.28 -0.78
N ASP A 265 -22.06 1.92 -2.06
CA ASP A 265 -23.25 1.60 -2.86
C ASP A 265 -23.30 0.14 -3.36
N GLY A 266 -22.41 -0.70 -2.85
CA GLY A 266 -22.31 -2.13 -3.21
C GLY A 266 -21.35 -2.44 -4.36
N GLY A 267 -20.86 -1.45 -5.11
CA GLY A 267 -19.80 -1.65 -6.12
C GLY A 267 -18.40 -1.63 -5.51
N LEU A 268 -18.18 -0.73 -4.56
CA LEU A 268 -16.97 -0.59 -3.77
C LEU A 268 -17.33 -0.35 -2.31
N VAL A 269 -16.54 -0.90 -1.39
CA VAL A 269 -16.68 -0.70 0.05
C VAL A 269 -15.48 0.06 0.59
N PHE A 270 -15.69 1.26 1.10
CA PHE A 270 -14.71 1.96 1.93
C PHE A 270 -14.87 1.54 3.39
N ILE A 271 -13.75 1.27 4.04
CA ILE A 271 -13.66 0.97 5.46
C ILE A 271 -12.83 2.07 6.11
N ARG A 272 -13.34 2.67 7.18
CA ARG A 272 -12.59 3.64 7.93
C ARG A 272 -11.62 2.96 8.88
N GLY A 273 -10.32 3.07 8.59
CA GLY A 273 -9.22 2.74 9.47
C GLY A 273 -8.45 4.00 9.88
N GLU A 274 -7.29 3.81 10.48
CA GLU A 274 -6.29 4.84 10.78
C GLU A 274 -4.89 4.24 10.67
N GLU A 275 -3.95 4.95 10.07
CA GLU A 275 -2.55 4.66 10.29
C GLU A 275 -2.07 5.43 11.52
N ILE A 276 -1.83 4.71 12.59
CA ILE A 276 -1.43 5.28 13.87
C ILE A 276 0.09 5.33 13.96
N THR A 277 0.63 6.53 14.11
CA THR A 277 2.02 6.76 14.48
C THR A 277 2.18 6.56 15.97
N ALA A 278 2.88 5.51 16.37
CA ALA A 278 3.09 5.14 17.77
C ALA A 278 4.58 5.13 18.12
N VAL A 279 4.87 5.23 19.42
CA VAL A 279 6.24 5.14 19.94
C VAL A 279 6.48 3.76 20.52
N SER A 280 7.52 3.12 20.03
CA SER A 280 8.13 1.94 20.65
C SER A 280 9.37 2.33 21.45
N ALA A 281 9.58 1.67 22.58
CA ALA A 281 10.78 1.83 23.40
C ALA A 281 11.72 0.65 23.12
N LYS A 282 12.58 0.79 22.13
CA LYS A 282 13.59 -0.20 21.77
C LYS A 282 14.92 0.13 22.40
N GLU A 283 15.46 -0.79 23.21
CA GLU A 283 16.80 -0.65 23.83
C GLU A 283 17.05 0.71 24.52
N GLY A 284 15.98 1.29 25.13
CA GLY A 284 16.06 2.59 25.79
C GLY A 284 16.02 3.80 24.84
N MET A 285 15.85 3.57 23.53
CA MET A 285 15.60 4.62 22.55
C MET A 285 14.13 4.59 22.12
N LEU A 286 13.54 5.78 22.03
CA LEU A 286 12.20 5.93 21.47
C LEU A 286 12.30 5.89 19.94
N THR A 287 11.58 4.99 19.33
CA THR A 287 11.47 4.87 17.87
C THR A 287 10.00 5.00 17.45
N THR A 288 9.75 5.59 16.31
CA THR A 288 8.40 5.68 15.74
C THR A 288 8.10 4.44 14.93
N VAL A 289 6.93 3.85 15.14
CA VAL A 289 6.39 2.71 14.40
C VAL A 289 4.96 3.03 13.93
N HIS A 290 4.55 2.40 12.83
CA HIS A 290 3.21 2.60 12.29
C HIS A 290 2.37 1.33 12.41
N LEU A 291 1.06 1.50 12.57
CA LEU A 291 0.09 0.40 12.56
C LEU A 291 -1.18 0.83 11.84
N VAL A 292 -1.70 -0.03 10.98
CA VAL A 292 -3.03 0.13 10.39
C VAL A 292 -4.04 -0.43 11.37
N ALA A 293 -4.79 0.47 11.98
CA ALA A 293 -5.87 0.15 12.92
C ALA A 293 -7.20 0.03 12.19
N LEU A 294 -7.94 -1.01 12.51
CA LEU A 294 -9.19 -1.38 11.87
C LEU A 294 -10.33 -1.45 12.91
N PRO A 295 -11.54 -0.99 12.56
CA PRO A 295 -12.67 -0.96 13.48
C PRO A 295 -13.18 -2.36 13.82
N CYS A 296 -14.08 -2.41 14.80
CA CYS A 296 -14.79 -3.62 15.18
C CYS A 296 -15.60 -4.17 13.98
N PRO A 297 -15.47 -5.47 13.62
CA PRO A 297 -16.27 -6.05 12.55
C PRO A 297 -17.79 -5.97 12.77
N ASP A 298 -18.24 -5.91 14.02
CA ASP A 298 -19.66 -5.81 14.36
C ASP A 298 -20.21 -4.37 14.21
N ASP A 299 -19.32 -3.37 14.06
CA ASP A 299 -19.71 -1.97 13.88
C ASP A 299 -18.68 -1.21 13.01
N PRO A 300 -18.53 -1.61 11.72
CA PRO A 300 -17.51 -1.07 10.84
C PRO A 300 -17.71 0.41 10.50
N GLU A 301 -18.94 0.90 10.58
CA GLU A 301 -19.26 2.29 10.27
C GLU A 301 -18.98 3.25 11.42
N ARG A 302 -18.96 2.76 12.63
CA ARG A 302 -18.69 3.56 13.81
C ARG A 302 -17.24 3.98 13.91
N GLY A 303 -16.35 3.16 13.37
CA GLY A 303 -14.90 3.31 13.54
C GLY A 303 -14.49 3.03 14.99
N PHE A 304 -13.53 3.82 15.52
CA PHE A 304 -13.08 3.64 16.90
C PHE A 304 -13.96 4.48 17.84
N PRO A 305 -14.65 3.85 18.80
CA PRO A 305 -15.44 4.59 19.77
C PRO A 305 -14.54 5.42 20.68
N PRO A 306 -15.04 6.56 21.22
CA PRO A 306 -14.29 7.35 22.15
C PRO A 306 -13.91 6.51 23.39
N ALA A 307 -12.72 6.74 23.93
CA ALA A 307 -12.39 6.20 25.23
C ALA A 307 -13.40 6.68 26.27
N ALA A 308 -13.72 5.84 27.26
CA ALA A 308 -14.69 6.18 28.30
C ALA A 308 -14.33 7.52 28.95
N GLY A 309 -15.23 8.51 28.88
CA GLY A 309 -15.00 9.86 29.39
C GLY A 309 -14.26 10.82 28.46
N SER A 310 -13.90 10.40 27.26
CA SER A 310 -13.29 11.24 26.21
C SER A 310 -14.34 11.60 25.16
N ALA A 311 -14.25 12.81 24.60
CA ALA A 311 -15.03 13.21 23.44
C ALA A 311 -14.37 12.76 22.11
N GLU A 312 -13.17 12.18 22.17
CA GLU A 312 -12.38 11.79 21.00
C GLU A 312 -12.87 10.45 20.42
N THR A 313 -13.15 10.43 19.14
CA THR A 313 -13.60 9.25 18.38
C THR A 313 -12.46 8.56 17.63
N VAL A 314 -11.25 9.11 17.70
CA VAL A 314 -10.04 8.63 16.99
C VAL A 314 -8.93 8.30 17.98
N ILE A 315 -8.08 7.35 17.62
CA ILE A 315 -6.83 7.09 18.33
C ILE A 315 -5.78 7.94 17.62
N MET A 316 -5.54 9.13 18.13
CA MET A 316 -4.54 10.01 17.54
C MET A 316 -3.14 9.67 18.03
N GLY A 317 -2.24 9.39 17.08
CA GLY A 317 -0.81 9.35 17.34
C GLY A 317 -0.21 10.75 17.38
N GLY A 318 0.85 10.93 18.12
CA GLY A 318 1.65 12.16 18.11
C GLY A 318 2.88 12.02 17.22
N ASP A 319 3.45 13.14 16.79
CA ASP A 319 4.71 13.18 16.04
C ASP A 319 5.96 13.21 16.94
N GLY A 320 5.79 13.07 18.27
CA GLY A 320 6.86 13.14 19.24
C GLY A 320 7.34 14.56 19.57
N SER A 321 6.72 15.59 19.01
CA SER A 321 7.06 16.98 19.30
C SER A 321 6.52 17.44 20.65
N VAL A 322 7.11 18.51 21.19
CA VAL A 322 6.58 19.15 22.41
C VAL A 322 5.18 19.70 22.12
N GLY A 323 4.18 19.20 22.84
CA GLY A 323 2.77 19.56 22.66
C GLY A 323 1.97 18.60 21.77
N ASN A 324 2.60 17.62 21.16
CA ASN A 324 1.97 16.51 20.46
C ASN A 324 2.76 15.21 20.72
N PRO A 325 2.79 14.72 21.98
CA PRO A 325 3.55 13.53 22.34
C PRO A 325 2.99 12.32 21.59
N ALA A 326 3.89 11.51 21.05
CA ALA A 326 3.50 10.27 20.39
C ALA A 326 2.84 9.31 21.38
N VAL A 327 1.83 8.58 20.92
CA VAL A 327 1.13 7.58 21.73
C VAL A 327 2.03 6.35 21.90
N PRO A 328 2.23 5.81 23.11
CA PRO A 328 2.92 4.54 23.29
C PRO A 328 2.20 3.42 22.55
N LEU A 329 2.96 2.55 21.86
CA LEU A 329 2.43 1.47 21.04
C LEU A 329 1.43 0.59 21.81
N GLN A 330 1.80 0.16 23.02
CA GLN A 330 0.93 -0.71 23.83
C GLN A 330 -0.36 0.00 24.26
N ALA A 331 -0.31 1.32 24.46
CA ALA A 331 -1.51 2.10 24.78
C ALA A 331 -2.45 2.19 23.56
N ALA A 332 -1.91 2.41 22.35
CA ALA A 332 -2.68 2.42 21.11
C ALA A 332 -3.35 1.06 20.90
N LEU A 333 -2.58 -0.02 20.95
CA LEU A 333 -3.11 -1.40 20.77
C LEU A 333 -4.17 -1.77 21.82
N SER A 334 -3.96 -1.38 23.08
CA SER A 334 -4.96 -1.63 24.14
C SER A 334 -6.27 -0.87 23.88
N ARG A 335 -6.21 0.36 23.38
CA ARG A 335 -7.42 1.13 23.00
C ARG A 335 -8.15 0.48 21.82
N ILE A 336 -7.42 0.04 20.80
CA ILE A 336 -7.99 -0.68 19.66
C ILE A 336 -8.72 -1.94 20.12
N ALA A 337 -8.05 -2.76 20.93
CA ALA A 337 -8.64 -3.98 21.49
C ALA A 337 -9.87 -3.70 22.36
N ALA A 338 -9.84 -2.68 23.20
CA ALA A 338 -10.98 -2.27 24.05
C ALA A 338 -12.18 -1.80 23.22
N ALA A 339 -11.93 -1.27 22.03
CA ALA A 339 -12.96 -0.89 21.06
C ALA A 339 -13.52 -2.08 20.25
N GLY A 340 -12.99 -3.29 20.45
CA GLY A 340 -13.32 -4.47 19.64
C GLY A 340 -12.67 -4.49 18.26
N GLY A 341 -11.81 -3.51 17.97
CA GLY A 341 -11.03 -3.41 16.74
C GLY A 341 -9.77 -4.28 16.78
N PHE A 342 -8.99 -4.19 15.73
CA PHE A 342 -7.72 -4.90 15.59
C PHE A 342 -6.74 -4.10 14.71
N ALA A 343 -5.47 -4.50 14.70
CA ALA A 343 -4.45 -3.80 13.92
C ALA A 343 -3.46 -4.77 13.27
N TYR A 344 -2.84 -4.27 12.21
CA TYR A 344 -1.66 -4.85 11.59
C TYR A 344 -0.46 -3.90 11.77
N ALA A 345 0.72 -4.44 12.05
CA ALA A 345 1.95 -3.67 12.02
C ALA A 345 2.23 -3.23 10.57
N ALA A 346 2.19 -1.93 10.30
CA ALA A 346 2.43 -1.40 8.97
C ALA A 346 3.92 -1.42 8.65
N HIS A 347 4.29 -1.91 7.47
CA HIS A 347 5.67 -1.96 6.93
C HIS A 347 6.77 -2.13 8.00
N PRO A 348 6.65 -3.13 8.91
CA PRO A 348 7.37 -3.14 10.19
C PRO A 348 8.89 -3.29 10.10
N PHE A 349 9.40 -3.67 8.92
CA PHE A 349 10.84 -3.89 8.70
C PHE A 349 11.40 -2.99 7.59
N ASP A 350 10.62 -2.01 7.19
CA ASP A 350 11.06 -1.04 6.20
C ASP A 350 12.00 -0.02 6.82
N PRO A 351 13.17 0.25 6.24
CA PRO A 351 14.03 1.33 6.71
C PRO A 351 13.45 2.67 6.23
N ILE A 352 12.52 3.25 6.99
CA ILE A 352 11.92 4.59 6.72
C ILE A 352 13.02 5.60 6.71
N SER A 353 14.04 5.71 6.54
CA SER A 353 15.18 6.63 6.53
C SER A 353 16.18 6.35 7.64
N PRO A 354 17.43 6.12 7.27
CA PRO A 354 18.51 6.01 8.23
C PRO A 354 18.70 7.29 9.08
N ILE A 355 18.12 8.42 8.66
CA ILE A 355 18.20 9.69 9.39
C ILE A 355 17.14 9.77 10.49
N LEU A 356 15.94 9.26 10.24
CA LEU A 356 14.84 9.35 11.21
C LEU A 356 14.83 8.19 12.22
N ARG A 357 15.68 7.19 12.06
CA ARG A 357 15.77 5.99 12.92
C ARG A 357 14.43 5.34 13.23
N GLY A 358 13.42 5.62 12.41
CA GLY A 358 12.08 5.11 12.57
C GLY A 358 11.81 3.83 11.80
N GLY A 359 10.74 3.16 12.12
CA GLY A 359 10.08 2.19 11.27
C GLY A 359 10.33 0.72 11.55
N THR A 360 11.35 0.32 12.29
CA THR A 360 11.54 -1.10 12.58
C THR A 360 10.93 -1.53 13.91
N TRP A 361 9.95 -2.43 13.81
CA TRP A 361 9.36 -3.10 14.96
C TRP A 361 10.33 -4.11 15.57
N ASP A 362 10.28 -4.26 16.87
CA ASP A 362 11.00 -5.29 17.61
C ASP A 362 10.09 -6.50 17.88
N LEU A 363 10.58 -7.71 17.58
CA LEU A 363 9.77 -8.92 17.73
C LEU A 363 9.32 -9.18 19.17
N ALA A 364 10.19 -8.93 20.14
CA ALA A 364 9.95 -9.28 21.53
C ALA A 364 9.12 -8.22 22.26
N SER A 365 9.42 -6.94 22.04
CA SER A 365 8.78 -5.85 22.79
C SER A 365 7.53 -5.29 22.09
N ASP A 366 7.49 -5.32 20.76
CA ASP A 366 6.43 -4.67 20.00
C ASP A 366 5.35 -5.64 19.53
N PHE A 367 5.75 -6.85 19.08
CA PHE A 367 4.79 -7.85 18.61
C PHE A 367 4.22 -8.72 19.72
N LEU A 368 5.06 -9.17 20.67
CA LEU A 368 4.63 -10.15 21.67
C LEU A 368 4.09 -9.47 22.93
N ALA A 369 3.05 -10.07 23.50
CA ALA A 369 2.58 -9.72 24.83
C ALA A 369 3.71 -9.94 25.86
N PRO A 370 3.70 -9.23 27.02
CA PRO A 370 4.77 -9.31 28.01
C PRO A 370 5.06 -10.72 28.54
N ASP A 371 4.07 -11.60 28.51
CA ASP A 371 4.20 -13.01 28.90
C ASP A 371 4.76 -13.89 27.77
N GLY A 372 4.91 -13.36 26.57
CA GLY A 372 5.34 -14.06 25.37
C GLY A 372 4.36 -15.10 24.85
N MET A 373 3.14 -15.17 25.41
CA MET A 373 2.15 -16.18 25.09
C MET A 373 1.20 -15.82 23.93
N GLY A 374 1.44 -14.68 23.29
CA GLY A 374 0.62 -14.19 22.18
C GLY A 374 1.18 -12.93 21.55
N LEU A 375 0.46 -12.43 20.57
CA LEU A 375 0.68 -11.07 20.10
C LEU A 375 0.15 -10.06 21.14
N GLN A 376 0.63 -8.84 21.07
CA GLN A 376 0.05 -7.72 21.84
C GLN A 376 -1.47 -7.68 21.65
N PRO A 377 -2.27 -7.36 22.67
CA PRO A 377 -3.71 -7.21 22.54
C PRO A 377 -4.09 -6.27 21.40
N GLY A 378 -5.01 -6.70 20.54
CA GLY A 378 -5.43 -5.93 19.36
C GLY A 378 -4.54 -6.10 18.13
N LEU A 379 -3.33 -6.60 18.25
CA LEU A 379 -2.48 -6.92 17.09
C LEU A 379 -2.82 -8.30 16.54
N VAL A 380 -3.03 -8.42 15.22
CA VAL A 380 -3.35 -9.71 14.57
C VAL A 380 -2.30 -10.17 13.57
N GLY A 381 -1.44 -9.26 13.11
CA GLY A 381 -0.44 -9.59 12.12
C GLY A 381 0.40 -8.40 11.67
N LEU A 382 0.94 -8.53 10.47
CA LEU A 382 1.81 -7.53 9.89
C LEU A 382 1.50 -7.32 8.40
N GLU A 383 1.79 -6.11 7.93
CA GLU A 383 1.75 -5.69 6.54
C GLU A 383 3.20 -5.45 6.07
N PRO A 384 3.90 -6.50 5.60
CA PRO A 384 5.33 -6.38 5.26
C PRO A 384 5.57 -5.79 3.88
N TRP A 385 4.54 -5.64 3.07
CA TRP A 385 4.65 -5.27 1.67
C TRP A 385 3.64 -4.18 1.32
N ASN A 386 4.11 -2.96 1.28
CA ASN A 386 3.30 -1.77 1.00
C ASN A 386 3.70 -1.03 -0.28
N ARG A 387 4.72 -1.50 -1.00
CA ARG A 387 5.13 -0.92 -2.28
C ARG A 387 5.51 -2.04 -3.24
N ALA A 388 4.79 -2.11 -4.36
CA ALA A 388 5.09 -3.05 -5.43
C ALA A 388 5.99 -2.37 -6.44
N THR A 389 7.27 -2.57 -6.30
CA THR A 389 8.19 -2.23 -7.37
C THR A 389 8.23 -3.39 -8.37
N THR A 390 7.35 -3.43 -9.33
CA THR A 390 7.51 -4.26 -10.52
C THR A 390 8.21 -3.45 -11.60
N VAL A 391 9.43 -3.02 -11.36
CA VAL A 391 10.22 -2.36 -12.38
C VAL A 391 10.99 -3.45 -13.11
N THR A 392 10.54 -3.84 -14.28
CA THR A 392 11.36 -4.62 -15.21
C THR A 392 12.44 -3.74 -15.81
N ALA A 393 13.48 -4.35 -16.39
CA ALA A 393 14.50 -3.61 -17.13
C ALA A 393 13.89 -2.69 -18.21
N ASP A 394 12.73 -3.05 -18.76
CA ASP A 394 12.01 -2.26 -19.75
C ASP A 394 11.09 -1.19 -19.11
N ASN A 395 10.60 -1.44 -17.90
CA ASN A 395 9.82 -0.50 -17.10
C ASN A 395 10.70 0.37 -16.18
N ALA A 396 12.00 0.09 -16.13
CA ALA A 396 12.98 0.83 -15.36
C ALA A 396 13.15 2.28 -15.81
N ARG A 397 12.41 2.69 -16.83
CA ARG A 397 12.31 4.08 -17.19
C ARG A 397 11.33 4.73 -16.22
N ASP A 398 11.84 5.66 -15.44
CA ASP A 398 11.03 6.64 -14.74
C ASP A 398 9.90 7.09 -15.69
N PRO A 399 8.63 6.85 -15.37
CA PRO A 399 7.52 7.27 -16.22
C PRO A 399 7.53 8.78 -16.46
N TYR A 400 8.13 9.53 -15.53
CA TYR A 400 8.37 10.97 -15.67
C TYR A 400 9.53 11.31 -16.61
N CYS A 401 10.32 10.33 -17.04
CA CYS A 401 11.36 10.49 -18.06
C CYS A 401 10.85 10.41 -19.50
N ILE A 402 9.57 10.29 -19.71
CA ILE A 402 8.94 10.35 -21.04
C ILE A 402 9.36 11.63 -21.81
N GLN A 403 9.67 12.71 -21.10
CA GLN A 403 10.19 13.94 -21.68
C GLN A 403 11.58 13.82 -22.28
N ARG A 404 12.38 12.87 -21.85
CA ARG A 404 13.81 12.79 -22.11
C ARG A 404 14.17 11.66 -23.05
N ASP A 405 13.29 11.31 -23.98
CA ASP A 405 13.58 10.30 -25.02
C ASP A 405 14.87 10.62 -25.81
N SER A 406 15.35 11.89 -25.76
CA SER A 406 16.59 12.32 -26.37
C SER A 406 17.84 12.05 -25.52
N ASP A 407 17.68 11.84 -24.21
CA ASP A 407 18.77 11.56 -23.30
C ASP A 407 18.36 10.52 -22.23
N PRO A 408 18.41 9.22 -22.56
CA PRO A 408 18.09 8.15 -21.62
C PRO A 408 19.02 8.10 -20.39
N ALA A 409 20.22 8.69 -20.48
CA ALA A 409 21.17 8.72 -19.37
C ALA A 409 20.76 9.76 -18.30
N ALA A 410 19.94 10.72 -18.66
CA ALA A 410 19.42 11.72 -17.73
C ALA A 410 18.23 11.22 -16.90
N CYS A 411 17.67 10.06 -17.24
CA CYS A 411 16.64 9.41 -16.48
C CYS A 411 17.24 8.60 -15.34
N PHE A 412 16.60 8.65 -14.17
CA PHE A 412 16.94 7.73 -13.09
C PHE A 412 16.76 6.30 -13.61
N GLN A 413 17.83 5.54 -13.58
CA GLN A 413 17.77 4.09 -13.79
C GLN A 413 17.68 3.49 -12.39
N PRO A 414 16.58 2.85 -12.02
CA PRO A 414 16.55 2.10 -10.78
C PRO A 414 17.68 1.06 -10.79
N ASP A 415 18.16 0.74 -9.61
CA ASP A 415 19.14 -0.32 -9.45
C ASP A 415 18.60 -1.59 -10.12
N LYS A 416 19.25 -2.03 -11.19
CA LYS A 416 18.83 -3.22 -11.95
C LYS A 416 18.88 -4.49 -11.11
N ASP A 417 19.62 -4.43 -10.01
CA ASP A 417 19.77 -5.52 -9.05
C ASP A 417 18.77 -5.39 -7.88
N ALA A 418 17.92 -4.34 -7.87
CA ALA A 418 16.91 -4.19 -6.85
C ALA A 418 15.88 -5.32 -6.95
N ASN A 419 15.87 -6.17 -5.93
CA ASN A 419 14.83 -7.19 -5.80
C ASN A 419 13.53 -6.52 -5.32
N HIS A 420 12.54 -6.43 -6.21
CA HIS A 420 11.25 -5.80 -5.96
C HIS A 420 10.44 -6.45 -4.85
N TYR A 421 10.82 -7.65 -4.45
CA TYR A 421 10.20 -8.38 -3.34
C TYR A 421 11.00 -8.29 -2.04
N THR A 422 12.08 -7.50 -2.00
CA THR A 422 12.95 -7.40 -0.82
C THR A 422 12.19 -7.04 0.45
N ARG A 423 11.21 -6.13 0.37
CA ARG A 423 10.38 -5.76 1.53
C ARG A 423 9.56 -6.93 2.02
N LEU A 424 8.86 -7.61 1.11
CA LEU A 424 8.07 -8.79 1.42
C LEU A 424 8.93 -9.92 2.00
N GLU A 425 10.03 -10.28 1.33
CA GLU A 425 10.94 -11.34 1.75
C GLU A 425 11.55 -11.01 3.12
N ARG A 426 11.96 -9.77 3.32
CA ARG A 426 12.46 -9.28 4.59
C ARG A 426 11.41 -9.34 5.70
N GLY A 427 10.18 -8.94 5.42
CA GLY A 427 9.07 -9.03 6.35
C GLY A 427 8.71 -10.46 6.73
N ILE A 428 8.79 -11.39 5.76
CA ILE A 428 8.62 -12.82 6.02
C ILE A 428 9.75 -13.35 6.90
N GLU A 429 11.00 -13.03 6.56
CA GLU A 429 12.17 -13.60 7.25
C GLU A 429 12.43 -13.00 8.62
N LEU A 430 12.27 -11.70 8.77
CA LEU A 430 12.54 -10.99 10.03
C LEU A 430 11.34 -10.94 10.98
N GLY A 431 10.13 -11.10 10.46
CA GLY A 431 8.89 -10.94 11.22
C GLY A 431 8.01 -12.19 11.23
N TRP A 432 7.39 -12.46 10.09
CA TRP A 432 6.30 -13.44 10.05
C TRP A 432 6.72 -14.85 10.42
N ARG A 433 7.75 -15.40 9.77
CA ARG A 433 8.26 -16.74 10.08
C ARG A 433 8.73 -16.88 11.55
N PRO A 434 9.56 -15.97 12.10
CA PRO A 434 9.93 -16.06 13.51
C PRO A 434 8.75 -16.00 14.47
N LEU A 435 7.73 -15.18 14.19
CA LEU A 435 6.52 -15.10 15.02
C LEU A 435 5.67 -16.37 14.91
N LEU A 436 5.53 -16.96 13.72
CA LEU A 436 4.85 -18.24 13.52
C LEU A 436 5.56 -19.38 14.28
N GLU A 437 6.89 -19.45 14.18
CA GLU A 437 7.71 -20.42 14.91
C GLU A 437 7.58 -20.23 16.44
N LYS A 438 7.54 -18.97 16.90
CA LYS A 438 7.31 -18.64 18.30
C LYS A 438 5.95 -19.13 18.78
N GLY A 439 4.90 -19.01 17.96
CA GLY A 439 3.55 -19.53 18.24
C GLY A 439 3.49 -21.05 18.35
N LEU A 440 4.47 -21.77 17.79
CA LEU A 440 4.58 -23.23 17.86
C LEU A 440 5.58 -23.73 18.91
N ALA A 441 6.27 -22.85 19.63
CA ALA A 441 7.27 -23.23 20.63
C ALA A 441 6.65 -24.11 21.73
N GLU A 442 7.49 -24.88 22.43
CA GLU A 442 7.03 -25.86 23.43
C GLU A 442 6.19 -25.25 24.56
N ASN A 443 6.51 -24.01 24.91
CA ASN A 443 5.81 -23.23 25.93
C ASN A 443 4.72 -22.30 25.37
N ALA A 444 4.44 -22.39 24.07
CA ALA A 444 3.40 -21.58 23.43
C ALA A 444 2.00 -22.05 23.86
N PRO A 445 0.98 -21.18 23.77
CA PRO A 445 -0.40 -21.57 24.03
C PRO A 445 -0.88 -22.68 23.09
N SER A 446 -1.78 -23.51 23.58
CA SER A 446 -2.42 -24.54 22.76
C SER A 446 -3.93 -24.27 22.69
N PRO A 447 -4.48 -23.92 21.55
CA PRO A 447 -3.85 -23.81 20.22
C PRO A 447 -2.89 -22.61 20.10
N PRO A 448 -1.95 -22.62 19.12
CA PRO A 448 -0.99 -21.55 18.90
C PRO A 448 -1.68 -20.21 18.60
N PHE A 449 -1.06 -19.10 18.96
CA PHE A 449 -1.55 -17.82 18.52
C PHE A 449 -1.36 -17.65 16.99
N LYS A 450 -2.25 -16.90 16.39
CA LYS A 450 -2.20 -16.61 14.95
C LYS A 450 -1.33 -15.40 14.68
N VAL A 451 -0.61 -15.43 13.55
CA VAL A 451 0.09 -14.28 13.00
C VAL A 451 -0.27 -14.19 11.53
N LEU A 452 -0.97 -13.15 11.16
CA LEU A 452 -1.55 -12.98 9.84
C LEU A 452 -0.72 -12.05 8.98
N LEU A 453 -0.83 -12.21 7.66
CA LEU A 453 -0.31 -11.27 6.69
C LEU A 453 -1.44 -10.53 5.99
N ALA A 454 -1.18 -9.26 5.70
CA ALA A 454 -1.94 -8.46 4.77
C ALA A 454 -1.00 -7.56 3.96
N VAL A 455 -1.51 -6.93 2.92
CA VAL A 455 -0.78 -5.95 2.11
C VAL A 455 -1.71 -4.82 1.68
N GLY A 456 -1.12 -3.64 1.51
CA GLY A 456 -1.75 -2.47 0.93
C GLY A 456 -0.76 -1.68 0.09
N SER A 457 -1.19 -0.63 -0.57
CA SER A 457 -0.33 0.17 -1.42
C SER A 457 0.45 1.23 -0.67
N ASP A 458 -0.07 1.69 0.47
CA ASP A 458 0.41 2.89 1.16
C ASP A 458 0.42 4.11 0.20
N ALA A 459 -0.52 4.11 -0.73
CA ALA A 459 -0.61 5.14 -1.76
C ALA A 459 -1.28 6.39 -1.21
N HIS A 460 -0.69 7.54 -1.53
CA HIS A 460 -1.20 8.85 -1.17
C HIS A 460 -1.89 9.50 -2.38
N GLY A 461 -2.91 8.83 -2.87
CA GLY A 461 -3.59 9.16 -4.11
C GLY A 461 -2.98 8.51 -5.34
N ASP A 462 -1.76 8.20 -5.37
CA ASP A 462 -0.94 7.65 -6.46
C ASP A 462 -1.64 6.56 -7.29
N PHE A 463 -2.54 6.97 -8.18
CA PHE A 463 -3.29 6.04 -9.04
C PHE A 463 -2.44 5.54 -10.21
N ASN A 464 -1.33 6.22 -10.46
CA ASN A 464 -0.43 5.90 -11.56
C ASN A 464 0.94 5.48 -11.03
N TYR A 465 1.69 6.42 -10.46
CA TYR A 465 3.00 6.22 -9.89
C TYR A 465 3.13 7.08 -8.65
N GLU A 466 4.08 6.77 -7.80
CA GLU A 466 4.33 7.57 -6.62
C GLU A 466 4.57 9.04 -7.01
N ALA A 467 3.62 9.88 -6.66
CA ALA A 467 3.73 11.33 -6.78
C ALA A 467 4.14 11.97 -5.45
N THR A 468 4.31 11.17 -4.41
CA THR A 468 4.63 11.61 -3.06
C THR A 468 6.06 12.13 -3.01
N MET A 469 6.23 13.35 -2.50
CA MET A 469 7.54 13.86 -2.14
C MET A 469 8.01 13.16 -0.87
N ASP A 470 8.96 12.25 -0.96
CA ASP A 470 9.79 12.01 0.21
C ASP A 470 10.56 13.31 0.54
N ALA A 471 10.13 13.97 1.61
CA ALA A 471 10.74 15.23 2.04
C ALA A 471 12.25 15.07 2.31
N VAL A 472 12.69 13.88 2.70
CA VAL A 472 14.11 13.57 2.92
C VAL A 472 14.87 13.53 1.60
N ASP A 473 14.27 12.99 0.56
CA ASP A 473 14.89 12.94 -0.76
C ASP A 473 14.90 14.26 -1.48
N PHE A 474 13.85 15.03 -1.33
CA PHE A 474 13.82 16.42 -1.79
C PHE A 474 14.94 17.24 -1.16
N LEU A 475 15.15 17.10 0.16
CA LEU A 475 16.23 17.77 0.88
C LEU A 475 17.62 17.25 0.48
N SER A 476 17.75 15.94 0.22
CA SER A 476 19.04 15.32 -0.12
C SER A 476 19.42 15.41 -1.59
N LYS A 477 18.43 15.54 -2.49
CA LYS A 477 18.62 15.50 -3.94
C LYS A 477 17.72 16.50 -4.69
N PRO A 478 17.80 17.79 -4.37
CA PRO A 478 16.92 18.81 -4.93
C PRO A 478 16.99 18.94 -6.46
N SER A 479 18.07 18.43 -7.08
CA SER A 479 18.26 18.42 -8.53
C SER A 479 17.45 17.34 -9.28
N ARG A 480 16.90 16.36 -8.59
CA ARG A 480 16.14 15.26 -9.20
C ARG A 480 14.64 15.57 -9.37
N GLY A 481 14.16 16.66 -8.79
CA GLY A 481 12.73 16.98 -8.77
C GLY A 481 11.94 15.99 -7.90
N LEU A 482 10.62 16.02 -8.02
CA LEU A 482 9.69 15.19 -7.26
C LEU A 482 9.74 13.69 -7.61
N SER A 483 10.41 13.33 -8.70
CA SER A 483 10.43 12.00 -9.31
C SER A 483 11.72 11.20 -9.00
N GLY A 484 12.30 11.38 -7.83
CA GLY A 484 13.59 10.76 -7.48
C GLY A 484 13.56 9.26 -7.21
N TYR A 485 12.40 8.64 -7.06
CA TYR A 485 12.23 7.21 -6.80
C TYR A 485 11.42 6.52 -7.89
N ALA A 486 11.93 5.39 -8.33
CA ALA A 486 11.19 4.43 -9.13
C ALA A 486 10.47 3.40 -8.24
N GLU A 487 9.96 3.82 -7.10
CA GLU A 487 9.07 2.99 -6.31
C GLU A 487 7.67 3.09 -6.89
N ASP A 488 7.11 1.94 -7.19
CA ASP A 488 5.78 1.82 -7.77
C ASP A 488 4.83 1.35 -6.68
N ASN A 489 4.21 2.31 -6.00
CA ASN A 489 3.14 2.07 -5.04
C ASN A 489 1.77 2.39 -5.62
N ALA A 490 1.63 2.33 -6.95
CA ALA A 490 0.37 2.65 -7.59
C ALA A 490 -0.78 1.86 -6.99
N PHE A 491 -1.81 2.59 -6.62
CA PHE A 491 -3.03 2.10 -6.00
C PHE A 491 -3.62 0.90 -6.75
N GLY A 492 -3.86 -0.20 -6.05
CA GLY A 492 -4.42 -1.43 -6.60
C GLY A 492 -3.43 -2.41 -7.23
N LYS A 493 -2.12 -2.10 -7.29
CA LYS A 493 -1.11 -3.09 -7.73
C LYS A 493 -0.86 -4.17 -6.70
N LEU A 494 -0.95 -3.83 -5.42
CA LEU A 494 -0.95 -4.78 -4.32
C LEU A 494 -2.37 -4.96 -3.80
N ALA A 495 -2.74 -6.18 -3.49
CA ALA A 495 -4.06 -6.46 -2.96
C ALA A 495 -4.01 -7.51 -1.85
N THR A 496 -4.73 -7.25 -0.79
CA THR A 496 -5.23 -8.28 0.11
C THR A 496 -6.57 -8.77 -0.45
N VAL A 497 -6.65 -10.07 -0.72
CA VAL A 497 -7.87 -10.69 -1.25
C VAL A 497 -8.54 -11.46 -0.14
N VAL A 498 -9.73 -11.03 0.25
CA VAL A 498 -10.47 -11.59 1.40
C VAL A 498 -11.59 -12.52 0.95
N TYR A 499 -11.86 -13.54 1.74
CA TYR A 499 -13.00 -14.42 1.54
C TYR A 499 -14.23 -13.86 2.28
N CYS A 500 -15.32 -13.66 1.56
CA CYS A 500 -16.64 -13.36 2.12
C CYS A 500 -17.62 -14.43 1.63
N PRO A 501 -18.34 -15.10 2.53
CA PRO A 501 -19.22 -16.22 2.18
C PRO A 501 -20.23 -15.88 1.08
N SER A 502 -20.54 -16.86 0.24
CA SER A 502 -21.49 -16.72 -0.86
C SER A 502 -22.84 -16.16 -0.40
N GLY A 503 -23.37 -15.19 -1.14
CA GLY A 503 -24.64 -14.52 -0.82
C GLY A 503 -24.53 -13.35 0.17
N MET A 504 -23.43 -13.20 0.90
CA MET A 504 -23.22 -12.06 1.80
C MET A 504 -22.53 -10.88 1.10
N GLY A 505 -21.72 -11.15 0.06
CA GLY A 505 -21.00 -10.14 -0.70
C GLY A 505 -19.90 -9.44 0.08
N ALA A 506 -19.19 -8.53 -0.60
CA ALA A 506 -18.20 -7.66 0.01
C ALA A 506 -18.89 -6.56 0.81
N ARG A 507 -19.13 -6.80 2.10
CA ARG A 507 -19.61 -5.80 3.07
C ARG A 507 -18.50 -5.52 4.09
N GLY A 508 -18.48 -4.32 4.66
CA GLY A 508 -17.47 -3.90 5.61
C GLY A 508 -17.28 -4.89 6.76
N GLU A 509 -18.36 -5.38 7.35
CA GLU A 509 -18.34 -6.39 8.41
C GLU A 509 -17.69 -7.71 8.00
N ASN A 510 -17.99 -8.21 6.80
CA ASN A 510 -17.47 -9.47 6.31
C ASN A 510 -15.97 -9.34 5.96
N ILE A 511 -15.59 -8.23 5.34
CA ILE A 511 -14.21 -7.91 5.01
C ILE A 511 -13.37 -7.83 6.30
N LEU A 512 -13.85 -7.09 7.30
CA LEU A 512 -13.17 -6.96 8.58
C LEU A 512 -13.03 -8.29 9.32
N ARG A 513 -14.08 -9.13 9.33
CA ARG A 513 -14.01 -10.48 9.90
C ARG A 513 -13.01 -11.35 9.18
N ALA A 514 -12.99 -11.30 7.85
CA ALA A 514 -12.02 -12.05 7.06
C ALA A 514 -10.57 -11.61 7.37
N LEU A 515 -10.30 -10.31 7.43
CA LEU A 515 -9.01 -9.76 7.83
C LEU A 515 -8.64 -10.20 9.26
N GLN A 516 -9.54 -10.03 10.23
CA GLN A 516 -9.29 -10.39 11.62
C GLN A 516 -9.01 -11.89 11.81
N ASN A 517 -9.64 -12.75 11.01
CA ASN A 517 -9.49 -14.19 11.08
C ASN A 517 -8.40 -14.77 10.18
N GLY A 518 -7.85 -13.97 9.23
CA GLY A 518 -6.85 -14.42 8.27
C GLY A 518 -7.42 -15.19 7.09
N GLN A 519 -8.73 -15.06 6.83
CA GLN A 519 -9.38 -15.60 5.64
C GLN A 519 -9.04 -14.72 4.44
N SER A 520 -7.74 -14.59 4.19
CA SER A 520 -7.19 -13.72 3.17
C SER A 520 -5.91 -14.27 2.57
N VAL A 521 -5.60 -13.79 1.38
CA VAL A 521 -4.35 -14.03 0.68
C VAL A 521 -3.79 -12.71 0.15
N LEU A 522 -2.49 -12.65 -0.04
CA LEU A 522 -1.77 -11.50 -0.57
C LEU A 522 -1.46 -11.74 -2.04
N SER A 523 -1.65 -10.73 -2.88
CA SER A 523 -1.34 -10.89 -4.30
C SER A 523 -1.02 -9.57 -4.99
N ASN A 524 -0.10 -9.62 -5.94
CA ASN A 524 0.08 -8.57 -6.96
C ASN A 524 -0.34 -9.03 -8.36
N GLY A 525 -1.15 -10.10 -8.46
CA GLY A 525 -1.64 -10.58 -9.75
C GLY A 525 -2.44 -11.88 -9.65
N PRO A 526 -1.78 -13.06 -9.58
CA PRO A 526 -2.46 -14.35 -9.50
C PRO A 526 -3.22 -14.50 -8.18
N LEU A 527 -4.18 -15.40 -8.15
CA LEU A 527 -4.90 -15.80 -6.96
C LEU A 527 -4.66 -17.29 -6.69
N LEU A 528 -4.23 -17.62 -5.49
CA LEU A 528 -4.08 -18.99 -4.99
C LEU A 528 -4.74 -19.07 -3.63
N VAL A 529 -5.62 -20.04 -3.45
CA VAL A 529 -6.25 -20.32 -2.18
C VAL A 529 -6.06 -21.80 -1.82
N ALA A 530 -6.06 -22.09 -0.52
CA ALA A 530 -5.93 -23.44 0.00
C ALA A 530 -6.79 -23.61 1.23
N GLY A 531 -7.34 -24.82 1.42
CA GLY A 531 -8.16 -25.13 2.56
C GLY A 531 -8.50 -26.61 2.61
N PHE A 532 -9.35 -26.98 3.55
CA PHE A 532 -9.89 -28.34 3.64
C PHE A 532 -11.39 -28.28 3.42
N ASP A 533 -11.83 -28.87 2.32
CA ASP A 533 -13.24 -29.09 1.96
C ASP A 533 -13.75 -30.28 2.80
N LEU A 534 -14.42 -29.98 3.92
CA LEU A 534 -14.85 -31.01 4.87
C LEU A 534 -16.24 -31.58 4.56
N ASP A 535 -17.11 -30.80 3.93
CA ASP A 535 -18.43 -31.26 3.49
C ASP A 535 -18.40 -31.95 2.12
N LYS A 536 -17.25 -31.83 1.40
CA LYS A 536 -16.98 -32.44 0.09
C LYS A 536 -17.94 -31.96 -1.01
N ASP A 537 -18.35 -30.72 -0.93
CA ASP A 537 -19.21 -30.10 -1.95
C ASP A 537 -18.42 -29.65 -3.20
N GLY A 538 -17.09 -29.72 -3.16
CA GLY A 538 -16.20 -29.34 -4.25
C GLY A 538 -15.90 -27.85 -4.33
N ASN A 539 -16.20 -27.09 -3.26
CA ASN A 539 -15.88 -25.70 -3.11
C ASN A 539 -15.11 -25.47 -1.81
N LEU A 540 -14.37 -24.39 -1.69
CA LEU A 540 -13.79 -23.93 -0.44
C LEU A 540 -14.60 -22.76 0.11
N GLY A 541 -14.92 -22.82 1.42
CA GLY A 541 -15.58 -21.74 2.14
C GLY A 541 -17.04 -21.98 2.45
N SER A 542 -17.55 -23.19 2.27
CA SER A 542 -18.83 -23.60 2.82
C SER A 542 -18.77 -23.73 4.34
N GLU A 543 -19.92 -23.87 5.00
CA GLU A 543 -19.98 -24.01 6.45
C GLU A 543 -19.27 -25.29 6.90
N GLY A 544 -18.26 -25.14 7.74
CA GLY A 544 -17.45 -26.23 8.26
C GLY A 544 -16.06 -26.36 7.64
N ASP A 545 -15.81 -25.76 6.48
CA ASP A 545 -14.52 -25.80 5.84
C ASP A 545 -13.43 -25.06 6.62
N ILE A 546 -12.20 -25.53 6.46
CA ILE A 546 -11.04 -24.87 7.07
C ILE A 546 -10.33 -24.03 6.02
N MET A 547 -10.53 -22.73 6.12
CA MET A 547 -9.95 -21.73 5.24
C MET A 547 -8.59 -21.21 5.77
N PRO A 548 -7.81 -20.42 4.99
CA PRO A 548 -6.65 -19.70 5.52
C PRO A 548 -7.00 -18.98 6.82
N GLY A 549 -6.09 -18.94 7.78
CA GLY A 549 -6.36 -18.45 9.13
C GLY A 549 -7.07 -19.46 10.04
N GLY A 550 -7.57 -20.58 9.53
CA GLY A 550 -8.27 -21.61 10.27
C GLY A 550 -7.35 -22.50 11.09
N ARG A 551 -7.96 -23.31 11.97
CA ARG A 551 -7.30 -24.33 12.78
C ARG A 551 -8.06 -25.64 12.70
N ALA A 552 -7.31 -26.74 12.61
CA ALA A 552 -7.90 -28.09 12.63
C ALA A 552 -7.03 -29.08 13.42
N ALA A 553 -7.67 -30.08 13.98
CA ALA A 553 -6.99 -31.19 14.63
C ALA A 553 -7.63 -32.50 14.15
N TRP A 554 -6.81 -33.45 13.75
CA TRP A 554 -7.24 -34.76 13.26
C TRP A 554 -6.42 -35.89 13.86
N ASP A 555 -6.99 -37.08 13.88
CA ASP A 555 -6.25 -38.31 14.09
C ASP A 555 -5.44 -38.66 12.84
N ALA A 556 -4.29 -39.33 13.02
CA ALA A 556 -3.31 -39.56 11.96
C ALA A 556 -3.85 -40.25 10.69
N GLY A 557 -4.92 -41.05 10.82
CA GLY A 557 -5.56 -41.73 9.69
C GLY A 557 -6.73 -40.98 9.06
N ALA A 558 -7.10 -39.79 9.59
CA ALA A 558 -8.32 -39.06 9.22
C ALA A 558 -8.09 -37.69 8.58
N ILE A 559 -6.83 -37.34 8.24
CA ILE A 559 -6.54 -36.04 7.62
C ILE A 559 -7.10 -36.03 6.21
N PRO A 560 -8.00 -35.07 5.89
CA PRO A 560 -8.45 -34.88 4.53
C PRO A 560 -7.33 -34.32 3.66
N PRO A 561 -7.39 -34.49 2.33
CA PRO A 561 -6.46 -33.84 1.44
C PRO A 561 -6.61 -32.32 1.52
N LEU A 562 -5.48 -31.59 1.46
CA LEU A 562 -5.50 -30.16 1.30
C LEU A 562 -5.99 -29.85 -0.12
N GLN A 563 -6.99 -29.01 -0.25
CA GLN A 563 -7.54 -28.59 -1.52
C GLN A 563 -6.94 -27.26 -1.95
N LEU A 564 -6.53 -27.16 -3.23
CA LEU A 564 -6.01 -25.95 -3.83
C LEU A 564 -6.94 -25.46 -4.93
N GLN A 565 -7.05 -24.16 -5.07
CA GLN A 565 -7.69 -23.51 -6.20
C GLN A 565 -6.91 -22.26 -6.58
N TRP A 566 -6.77 -22.00 -7.88
CA TRP A 566 -6.05 -20.83 -8.38
C TRP A 566 -6.67 -20.27 -9.65
N ALA A 567 -6.39 -18.99 -9.87
CA ALA A 567 -6.68 -18.26 -11.09
C ALA A 567 -5.55 -17.30 -11.42
N SER A 568 -5.26 -17.14 -12.70
CA SER A 568 -4.34 -16.16 -13.24
C SER A 568 -4.94 -15.58 -14.53
N SER A 569 -4.16 -14.80 -15.28
CA SER A 569 -4.55 -14.25 -16.56
C SER A 569 -3.33 -14.11 -17.49
N LYS A 570 -3.57 -13.74 -18.75
CA LYS A 570 -2.46 -13.45 -19.69
C LYS A 570 -1.58 -12.28 -19.20
N GLU A 571 -2.15 -11.36 -18.47
CA GLU A 571 -1.44 -10.21 -17.91
C GLU A 571 -0.38 -10.66 -16.89
N PHE A 572 -0.75 -11.59 -16.01
CA PHE A 572 0.11 -12.09 -14.94
C PHE A 572 0.86 -13.37 -15.33
N GLY A 573 0.47 -13.99 -16.43
CA GLY A 573 1.08 -15.22 -16.95
C GLY A 573 0.60 -16.50 -16.27
N PRO A 574 1.02 -17.66 -16.80
CA PRO A 574 0.73 -18.96 -16.22
C PRO A 574 1.43 -19.17 -14.89
N LEU A 575 0.88 -20.02 -14.03
CA LEU A 575 1.57 -20.47 -12.83
C LEU A 575 2.88 -21.17 -13.21
N ALA A 576 3.96 -20.63 -12.73
CA ALA A 576 5.30 -21.21 -12.90
C ALA A 576 5.57 -22.25 -11.81
N SER A 577 5.16 -21.97 -10.58
CA SER A 577 5.30 -22.89 -9.44
C SER A 577 4.28 -22.60 -8.35
N ILE A 578 3.94 -23.65 -7.60
CA ILE A 578 3.25 -23.57 -6.31
C ILE A 578 4.15 -24.24 -5.28
N ARG A 579 4.46 -23.52 -4.20
CA ARG A 579 5.29 -24.02 -3.11
C ARG A 579 4.43 -24.24 -1.88
N LEU A 580 4.44 -25.48 -1.40
CA LEU A 580 3.85 -25.86 -0.11
C LEU A 580 4.91 -25.77 0.97
N ILE A 581 4.64 -25.05 2.03
CA ILE A 581 5.54 -24.86 3.16
C ILE A 581 4.83 -25.35 4.42
N VAL A 582 5.45 -26.29 5.11
CA VAL A 582 4.99 -26.80 6.40
C VAL A 582 5.90 -26.28 7.50
N GLY A 583 5.33 -25.50 8.41
CA GLY A 583 6.03 -25.02 9.59
C GLY A 583 5.72 -25.89 10.82
N THR A 584 6.74 -26.14 11.62
CA THR A 584 6.68 -26.92 12.85
C THR A 584 7.44 -26.21 13.96
N ARG A 585 7.40 -26.71 15.19
CA ARG A 585 8.23 -26.19 16.29
C ARG A 585 9.75 -26.26 16.03
N ARG A 586 10.19 -27.00 15.01
CA ARG A 586 11.59 -27.11 14.60
C ARG A 586 11.95 -26.16 13.46
N GLY A 587 11.04 -25.29 13.08
CA GLY A 587 11.14 -24.41 11.93
C GLY A 587 10.36 -24.95 10.72
N GLU A 588 10.49 -24.25 9.59
CA GLU A 588 9.89 -24.68 8.32
C GLU A 588 10.64 -25.90 7.78
N ALA A 589 9.90 -27.02 7.63
CA ALA A 589 10.39 -28.23 6.97
C ALA A 589 10.36 -27.98 5.47
N GLY A 590 11.43 -27.48 4.88
CA GLY A 590 11.61 -27.24 3.45
C GLY A 590 10.36 -26.96 2.59
N ALA A 591 10.49 -26.30 1.49
CA ALA A 591 9.36 -26.09 0.58
C ALA A 591 9.27 -27.26 -0.43
N GLN A 592 8.07 -27.80 -0.61
CA GLN A 592 7.81 -28.75 -1.70
C GLN A 592 7.19 -28.00 -2.89
N GLU A 593 7.75 -28.20 -4.06
CA GLU A 593 7.14 -27.75 -5.31
C GLU A 593 5.98 -28.69 -5.67
N ILE A 594 4.79 -28.12 -5.85
CA ILE A 594 3.60 -28.81 -6.31
C ILE A 594 3.52 -28.62 -7.82
N PRO A 595 3.48 -29.71 -8.60
CA PRO A 595 3.34 -29.61 -10.03
C PRO A 595 1.97 -29.05 -10.41
N VAL A 596 1.95 -28.06 -11.28
CA VAL A 596 0.72 -27.56 -11.87
C VAL A 596 0.33 -28.49 -13.03
N PRO A 597 -0.90 -29.03 -13.04
CA PRO A 597 -1.34 -29.92 -14.12
C PRO A 597 -1.32 -29.21 -15.47
N ALA A 598 -0.82 -29.89 -16.49
CA ALA A 598 -0.75 -29.35 -17.86
C ALA A 598 -2.14 -28.89 -18.37
N GLY A 599 -2.18 -27.69 -18.93
CA GLY A 599 -3.41 -27.05 -19.41
C GLY A 599 -4.24 -26.37 -18.32
N LYS A 600 -3.78 -26.38 -17.06
CA LYS A 600 -4.43 -25.70 -15.94
C LYS A 600 -3.57 -24.56 -15.34
N GLU A 601 -2.55 -24.12 -16.05
CA GLU A 601 -1.59 -23.14 -15.56
C GLU A 601 -2.22 -21.76 -15.34
N ILE A 602 -3.34 -21.47 -16.03
CA ILE A 602 -4.09 -20.22 -15.85
C ILE A 602 -5.17 -20.36 -14.80
N GLU A 603 -5.89 -21.51 -14.79
CA GLU A 603 -7.00 -21.73 -13.87
C GLU A 603 -7.11 -23.22 -13.52
N SER A 604 -7.32 -23.51 -12.26
CA SER A 604 -7.40 -24.89 -11.76
C SER A 604 -8.64 -25.66 -12.23
N GLN A 605 -9.71 -24.95 -12.63
CA GLN A 605 -10.99 -25.55 -13.01
C GLN A 605 -11.57 -26.48 -11.92
N GLY A 606 -11.61 -25.99 -10.69
CA GLY A 606 -12.05 -26.69 -9.49
C GLY A 606 -10.93 -26.97 -8.51
N LEU A 607 -11.24 -27.75 -7.48
CA LEU A 607 -10.30 -28.10 -6.42
C LEU A 607 -9.27 -29.12 -6.89
N VAL A 608 -8.02 -28.91 -6.49
CA VAL A 608 -6.90 -29.83 -6.75
C VAL A 608 -6.42 -30.38 -5.40
N PRO A 609 -6.61 -31.68 -5.13
CA PRO A 609 -6.23 -32.28 -3.86
C PRO A 609 -4.72 -32.50 -3.77
N ILE A 610 -4.16 -32.21 -2.60
CA ILE A 610 -2.76 -32.47 -2.25
C ILE A 610 -2.73 -33.41 -1.06
N ASP A 611 -2.00 -34.51 -1.22
CA ASP A 611 -1.77 -35.48 -0.15
C ASP A 611 -0.70 -34.93 0.82
N LEU A 612 -1.05 -34.88 2.09
CA LEU A 612 -0.17 -34.41 3.17
C LEU A 612 0.61 -35.57 3.86
N HIS A 613 0.50 -36.81 3.39
CA HIS A 613 1.14 -37.94 4.03
C HIS A 613 2.65 -37.82 4.21
N SER A 614 3.35 -37.16 3.27
CA SER A 614 4.78 -36.91 3.36
C SER A 614 5.19 -35.98 4.50
N TYR A 615 4.23 -35.24 5.06
CA TYR A 615 4.45 -34.30 6.16
C TYR A 615 3.95 -34.77 7.50
N MET A 616 3.37 -35.99 7.54
CA MET A 616 2.73 -36.54 8.73
C MET A 616 3.67 -36.59 9.93
N GLU A 617 4.91 -37.02 9.73
CA GLU A 617 5.90 -37.07 10.81
C GLU A 617 6.16 -35.70 11.43
N ALA A 618 6.25 -34.66 10.60
CA ALA A 618 6.45 -33.27 11.05
C ALA A 618 5.22 -32.74 11.81
N LEU A 619 4.02 -33.06 11.35
CA LEU A 619 2.76 -32.59 11.94
C LEU A 619 2.35 -33.37 13.21
N THR A 620 2.80 -34.61 13.38
CA THR A 620 2.51 -35.44 14.59
C THR A 620 3.28 -34.98 15.83
N ALA A 621 4.31 -34.13 15.66
CA ALA A 621 5.09 -33.59 16.78
C ALA A 621 4.36 -32.51 17.59
N GLY A 622 3.13 -32.15 17.24
CA GLY A 622 2.34 -31.09 17.88
C GLY A 622 1.57 -30.27 16.86
N TRP A 623 1.32 -29.01 17.19
CA TRP A 623 0.79 -28.08 16.21
C TRP A 623 1.85 -27.71 15.16
N GLY A 624 1.39 -27.58 13.91
CA GLY A 624 2.13 -27.02 12.81
C GLY A 624 1.27 -26.04 12.02
N TYR A 625 1.81 -25.48 10.96
CA TYR A 625 1.03 -24.70 9.98
C TYR A 625 1.39 -25.11 8.55
N ILE A 626 0.44 -24.86 7.66
CA ILE A 626 0.61 -25.04 6.23
C ILE A 626 0.33 -23.70 5.58
N ARG A 627 1.24 -23.23 4.72
CA ARG A 627 1.06 -22.03 3.88
C ARG A 627 1.57 -22.29 2.47
N LEU A 628 1.07 -21.54 1.52
CA LEU A 628 1.45 -21.69 0.12
C LEU A 628 1.92 -20.37 -0.48
N GLU A 629 2.80 -20.52 -1.45
CA GLU A 629 3.29 -19.43 -2.30
C GLU A 629 3.10 -19.82 -3.76
N ALA A 630 2.50 -18.95 -4.56
CA ALA A 630 2.42 -19.10 -6.01
C ALA A 630 3.26 -18.05 -6.70
N ARG A 631 3.86 -18.44 -7.81
CA ARG A 631 4.58 -17.56 -8.72
C ARG A 631 4.08 -17.74 -10.13
N THR A 632 3.87 -16.64 -10.81
CA THR A 632 3.55 -16.60 -12.23
C THR A 632 4.59 -15.77 -12.95
N ARG A 633 4.68 -15.95 -14.26
CA ARG A 633 5.57 -15.15 -15.12
C ARG A 633 4.85 -14.87 -16.44
N ASN A 634 4.69 -13.59 -16.74
CA ASN A 634 4.04 -13.20 -18.00
C ASN A 634 5.00 -13.28 -19.20
N ALA A 635 4.47 -12.99 -20.40
CA ALA A 635 5.25 -13.05 -21.65
C ALA A 635 6.39 -12.00 -21.70
N ALA A 636 6.32 -10.93 -20.91
CA ALA A 636 7.37 -9.94 -20.77
C ALA A 636 8.48 -10.37 -19.79
N GLY A 637 8.29 -11.51 -19.11
CA GLY A 637 9.23 -12.02 -18.12
C GLY A 637 9.02 -11.45 -16.71
N GLU A 638 7.97 -10.67 -16.49
CA GLU A 638 7.62 -10.11 -15.18
C GLU A 638 7.08 -11.21 -14.27
N GLU A 639 7.55 -11.22 -13.03
CA GLU A 639 7.11 -12.17 -12.00
C GLU A 639 6.02 -11.55 -11.12
N PHE A 640 4.99 -12.34 -10.82
CA PHE A 640 3.93 -12.00 -9.89
C PHE A 640 3.78 -13.11 -8.86
N ARG A 641 3.31 -12.74 -7.67
CA ARG A 641 3.29 -13.63 -6.52
C ARG A 641 1.95 -13.59 -5.78
N CYS A 642 1.61 -14.72 -5.17
CA CYS A 642 0.50 -14.84 -4.24
C CYS A 642 0.95 -15.66 -3.02
N TYR A 643 0.53 -15.24 -1.83
CA TYR A 643 0.85 -15.89 -0.55
C TYR A 643 -0.43 -16.13 0.23
N THR A 644 -0.63 -17.34 0.73
CA THR A 644 -1.77 -17.62 1.61
C THR A 644 -1.42 -17.32 3.06
N ASN A 645 -2.39 -16.89 3.84
CA ASN A 645 -2.29 -17.01 5.28
C ASN A 645 -2.24 -18.49 5.68
N PRO A 646 -1.63 -18.84 6.84
CA PRO A 646 -1.49 -20.22 7.25
C PRO A 646 -2.84 -20.86 7.63
N VAL A 647 -2.91 -22.18 7.43
CA VAL A 647 -3.84 -23.05 8.14
C VAL A 647 -3.06 -23.76 9.22
N TRP A 648 -3.47 -23.64 10.48
CA TRP A 648 -2.84 -24.35 11.60
C TRP A 648 -3.43 -25.75 11.74
N VAL A 649 -2.57 -26.74 11.78
CA VAL A 649 -2.97 -28.14 11.84
C VAL A 649 -2.28 -28.87 13.01
N ARG A 650 -3.01 -29.81 13.61
CA ARG A 650 -2.48 -30.73 14.61
C ARG A 650 -2.89 -32.14 14.24
N VAL A 651 -1.95 -33.06 14.29
CA VAL A 651 -2.19 -34.45 14.08
C VAL A 651 -1.91 -35.20 15.36
N THR A 652 -2.91 -35.95 15.85
CA THR A 652 -2.78 -36.82 17.02
C THR A 652 -2.50 -38.24 16.55
N VAL A 653 -1.48 -38.83 17.13
CA VAL A 653 -1.21 -40.29 16.97
C VAL A 653 -1.89 -40.98 18.13
N PRO A 654 -2.67 -42.07 17.90
CA PRO A 654 -3.35 -42.81 18.95
C PRO A 654 -2.42 -43.43 19.96
#